data_85e02e0edcd8ee05d164c666720928ef
#
_entry.id   85e02e0edcd8ee05d164c666720928ef
#
_cell.length_a   1.000
_cell.length_b   1.000
_cell.length_c   1.000
_cell.angle_alpha   90.00
_cell.angle_beta   90.00
_cell.angle_gamma   90.00
#
_symmetry.space_group_name_H-M   'P 1'
#
loop_
_entity.id
_entity.type
_entity.pdbx_description
1 polymer ?
#
loop_
_entity_poly.entity_id
_entity_poly.type
_entity_poly.pdbx_seq_one_letter_code
_entity_poly.pdbx_strand_id
1 'polypeptide(L)'
;MHAGQRILAVWNADSDLVFKYMRANTTNNSLRPGRVSRHSSGELPADSKTKSEAMERLDSLRKTIEHHRYLYHVLNKSEISPEALDALKHELVLIEKAYPDLITPDSPSQRVAGEPLKGFKKVEHTVPQWSFNDAFSPEEMREFDTRVKNMLAKAPSFETHLETGRPSEVKKVSPSYVCELKIDGLKVVLTYEKGLLVTAATRGDGIVGEDVTANIKMIESVPLSLHEKVSGVFEGEVWMGKSTLLRLNKEEIKAGHEPYANPRNLAAGTIRQLDPAIVKARTLDVFIYDVTALDKEIPNTQTKELAFLQKLGFKVNEHFVECKTIEEVIAFWQKWQKRASKEDYWIDGVVVKVNEKEYQDALGYTGKAPRFGIAFKFPAEQVTTVLEDIVLQVGRTGVVTPVAHLRPVLVAGSVVSRATLHNEDEIERLDARIGDTVILQKAGDVIPDIVAVVKEMRTGKEKKFVFPKFVEETDGTTSPIERIPGQSAHRCTNKNMFSQKRRKFYYFVSKKCFNVDGCGPKVIDALLDAELISNFDDIFTLTLGDVLTLPRFAELSAKNLVEAIDNARTVTLGKFLTSLSIEHVGEETAHDIAGAFGSIEKIRKAQFEDFNNVYGVGEVVARSLAGWFADEHHSALLDRLLHQIKVKSMPRGEALLGKLSGQTFVLTGTLVTLSRDTAKEKIRALGGEIAESVSSKTSYVIIGEKPGSKYTKAQVLGVPILTEQKFLEKVK
;
A
#
# COMPACT_ATOMS: atom_id res chain seq x y z
N MET A 1 -10.07 -17.12 -43.25
CA MET A 1 -11.37 -16.43 -43.34
C MET A 1 -12.45 -17.37 -42.83
N HIS A 2 -13.17 -17.02 -41.78
CA HIS A 2 -14.30 -17.66 -41.07
C HIS A 2 -14.01 -17.93 -39.60
N ALA A 3 -13.83 -16.84 -38.80
CA ALA A 3 -13.97 -16.89 -37.35
C ALA A 3 -14.36 -15.50 -36.71
N GLY A 4 -14.78 -14.55 -37.53
CA GLY A 4 -15.05 -13.17 -37.10
C GLY A 4 -16.52 -12.72 -37.04
N GLN A 5 -17.50 -13.64 -37.25
CA GLN A 5 -18.92 -13.22 -37.37
C GLN A 5 -19.89 -13.92 -36.38
N ARG A 6 -19.41 -14.52 -35.29
CA ARG A 6 -20.28 -15.17 -34.28
C ARG A 6 -20.36 -14.50 -32.92
N ILE A 7 -19.70 -13.34 -32.70
CA ILE A 7 -19.73 -12.66 -31.40
C ILE A 7 -20.76 -11.51 -31.34
N LEU A 8 -21.36 -11.11 -32.46
CA LEU A 8 -22.37 -10.02 -32.50
C LEU A 8 -23.83 -10.48 -32.41
N ALA A 9 -24.08 -11.81 -32.37
CA ALA A 9 -25.43 -12.37 -32.35
C ALA A 9 -25.95 -12.80 -30.97
N VAL A 10 -25.14 -12.72 -29.91
CA VAL A 10 -25.54 -13.16 -28.55
C VAL A 10 -26.03 -12.00 -27.67
N TRP A 11 -25.80 -10.77 -28.08
CA TRP A 11 -26.20 -9.55 -27.28
C TRP A 11 -27.63 -9.06 -27.59
N ASN A 12 -28.30 -9.56 -28.60
CA ASN A 12 -29.69 -9.17 -28.95
C ASN A 12 -30.78 -10.14 -28.53
N ALA A 13 -30.43 -11.27 -27.88
CA ALA A 13 -31.42 -12.27 -27.48
C ALA A 13 -31.97 -12.12 -26.04
N ASP A 14 -31.26 -11.42 -25.15
CA ASP A 14 -31.68 -11.29 -23.74
C ASP A 14 -32.60 -10.09 -23.46
N SER A 15 -32.66 -9.09 -24.33
CA SER A 15 -33.61 -7.98 -24.19
C SER A 15 -35.07 -8.42 -24.45
N ASP A 16 -35.27 -9.43 -25.28
CA ASP A 16 -36.62 -9.93 -25.56
C ASP A 16 -37.20 -10.87 -24.50
N LEU A 17 -36.34 -11.50 -23.67
CA LEU A 17 -36.82 -12.38 -22.59
C LEU A 17 -37.32 -11.58 -21.38
N VAL A 18 -36.72 -10.45 -21.09
CA VAL A 18 -37.19 -9.56 -20.01
C VAL A 18 -38.53 -8.90 -20.39
N PHE A 19 -38.73 -8.57 -21.66
CA PHE A 19 -40.01 -8.05 -22.15
C PHE A 19 -41.13 -9.11 -22.21
N LYS A 20 -40.80 -10.39 -22.43
CA LYS A 20 -41.78 -11.49 -22.41
C LYS A 20 -42.22 -11.86 -20.98
N TYR A 21 -41.36 -11.72 -19.97
CA TYR A 21 -41.71 -12.03 -18.58
C TYR A 21 -42.66 -10.99 -17.97
N MET A 22 -42.62 -9.74 -18.45
CA MET A 22 -43.55 -8.68 -18.04
C MET A 22 -44.93 -8.75 -18.73
N ARG A 23 -45.08 -9.53 -19.85
CA ARG A 23 -46.35 -9.72 -20.53
C ARG A 23 -47.15 -10.96 -20.09
N ALA A 24 -46.55 -11.86 -19.31
CA ALA A 24 -47.18 -13.13 -18.93
C ALA A 24 -47.98 -13.09 -17.61
N ASN A 25 -47.90 -12.01 -16.83
CA ASN A 25 -48.57 -11.91 -15.52
C ASN A 25 -49.75 -10.95 -15.49
N THR A 26 -50.36 -10.63 -16.65
CA THR A 26 -51.58 -9.81 -16.70
C THR A 26 -52.75 -10.53 -17.37
N THR A 27 -53.06 -11.72 -16.88
CA THR A 27 -54.40 -12.33 -17.15
C THR A 27 -54.79 -13.23 -15.98
N ASN A 28 -55.52 -12.71 -15.07
CA ASN A 28 -56.69 -13.24 -14.36
C ASN A 28 -56.87 -12.57 -12.97
N ASN A 29 -57.73 -11.58 -12.91
CA ASN A 29 -58.81 -11.57 -11.94
C ASN A 29 -59.79 -10.44 -12.23
N SER A 30 -60.99 -10.86 -12.56
CA SER A 30 -62.18 -10.05 -12.74
C SER A 30 -62.68 -9.50 -11.40
N LEU A 31 -62.63 -8.18 -11.16
CA LEU A 31 -63.53 -7.43 -10.28
C LEU A 31 -63.63 -5.97 -10.78
N ARG A 32 -64.87 -5.46 -10.78
CA ARG A 32 -65.36 -4.27 -11.50
C ARG A 32 -64.72 -2.93 -11.11
N PRO A 33 -64.84 -1.89 -11.94
CA PRO A 33 -63.88 -0.79 -12.02
C PRO A 33 -64.23 0.38 -11.10
N GLY A 34 -63.32 0.71 -10.18
CA GLY A 34 -63.18 2.06 -9.67
C GLY A 34 -62.13 2.79 -10.52
N ARG A 35 -62.40 4.00 -10.94
CA ARG A 35 -61.52 4.85 -11.77
C ARG A 35 -60.11 4.89 -11.21
N VAL A 36 -59.18 4.23 -11.86
CA VAL A 36 -57.74 4.45 -11.68
C VAL A 36 -57.24 5.11 -12.93
N SER A 37 -56.75 6.32 -12.80
CA SER A 37 -56.13 7.08 -13.87
C SER A 37 -54.94 6.29 -14.45
N ARG A 38 -54.95 6.10 -15.78
CA ARG A 38 -53.84 5.57 -16.59
C ARG A 38 -52.64 6.50 -16.47
N HIS A 39 -51.55 6.06 -15.85
CA HIS A 39 -50.23 6.63 -16.10
C HIS A 39 -49.38 5.59 -16.80
N SER A 40 -49.29 5.67 -18.10
CA SER A 40 -48.37 4.98 -18.97
C SER A 40 -47.60 6.05 -19.75
N SER A 41 -46.36 6.01 -19.69
CA SER A 41 -45.31 6.70 -20.48
C SER A 41 -44.34 7.47 -19.57
N GLY A 42 -43.04 7.30 -19.78
CA GLY A 42 -41.94 7.90 -19.04
C GLY A 42 -41.82 9.41 -19.18
N GLU A 43 -42.94 10.12 -18.92
CA GLU A 43 -42.97 11.56 -18.75
C GLU A 43 -42.93 11.89 -17.26
N LEU A 44 -42.13 12.87 -16.92
CA LEU A 44 -42.08 13.46 -15.57
C LEU A 44 -43.46 13.71 -15.01
N PRO A 45 -43.72 13.49 -13.72
CA PRO A 45 -44.97 13.86 -13.08
C PRO A 45 -45.29 15.32 -13.44
N ALA A 46 -46.52 15.59 -13.86
CA ALA A 46 -46.96 16.89 -14.38
C ALA A 46 -46.84 18.08 -13.41
N ASP A 47 -46.32 17.87 -12.20
CA ASP A 47 -46.27 18.85 -11.10
C ASP A 47 -44.91 19.54 -10.89
N SER A 48 -43.80 19.18 -11.57
CA SER A 48 -42.52 19.92 -11.48
C SER A 48 -42.47 21.01 -12.56
N LYS A 49 -43.28 22.03 -12.46
CA LYS A 49 -43.42 23.07 -13.50
C LYS A 49 -42.31 24.12 -13.50
N THR A 50 -41.44 24.15 -12.48
CA THR A 50 -40.37 25.14 -12.39
C THR A 50 -39.04 24.47 -12.01
N LYS A 51 -37.91 25.04 -12.45
CA LYS A 51 -36.56 24.61 -12.08
C LYS A 51 -36.35 24.66 -10.56
N SER A 52 -37.05 25.57 -9.83
CA SER A 52 -37.00 25.69 -8.38
C SER A 52 -37.64 24.46 -7.69
N GLU A 53 -38.77 23.99 -8.21
CA GLU A 53 -39.47 22.79 -7.68
C GLU A 53 -38.62 21.52 -7.93
N ALA A 54 -37.96 21.42 -9.12
CA ALA A 54 -37.05 20.35 -9.41
C ALA A 54 -35.85 20.34 -8.45
N MET A 55 -35.30 21.49 -8.10
CA MET A 55 -34.17 21.64 -7.17
C MET A 55 -34.58 21.18 -5.75
N GLU A 56 -35.72 21.63 -5.25
CA GLU A 56 -36.23 21.19 -3.91
C GLU A 56 -36.49 19.68 -3.89
N ARG A 57 -37.04 19.13 -4.97
CA ARG A 57 -37.31 17.69 -5.08
C ARG A 57 -36.00 16.88 -5.13
N LEU A 58 -34.99 17.33 -5.87
CA LEU A 58 -33.67 16.71 -5.91
C LEU A 58 -33.01 16.71 -4.54
N ASP A 59 -33.06 17.81 -3.81
CA ASP A 59 -32.50 17.90 -2.46
C ASP A 59 -33.19 16.91 -1.48
N SER A 60 -34.51 16.79 -1.57
CA SER A 60 -35.25 15.81 -0.78
C SER A 60 -34.90 14.37 -1.14
N LEU A 61 -34.83 14.05 -2.46
CA LEU A 61 -34.48 12.72 -2.94
C LEU A 61 -33.05 12.35 -2.52
N ARG A 62 -32.05 13.23 -2.69
CA ARG A 62 -30.66 12.99 -2.29
C ARG A 62 -30.56 12.68 -0.81
N LYS A 63 -31.19 13.48 0.06
CA LYS A 63 -31.21 13.24 1.52
C LYS A 63 -31.86 11.91 1.87
N THR A 64 -32.98 11.59 1.27
CA THR A 64 -33.70 10.34 1.53
C THR A 64 -32.95 9.13 1.05
N ILE A 65 -32.41 9.16 -0.17
CA ILE A 65 -31.59 8.07 -0.72
C ILE A 65 -30.33 7.85 0.11
N GLU A 66 -29.63 8.94 0.48
CA GLU A 66 -28.41 8.85 1.30
C GLU A 66 -28.70 8.30 2.70
N HIS A 67 -29.81 8.71 3.34
CA HIS A 67 -30.25 8.16 4.63
C HIS A 67 -30.49 6.64 4.55
N HIS A 68 -31.24 6.17 3.57
CA HIS A 68 -31.54 4.74 3.43
C HIS A 68 -30.31 3.94 2.96
N ARG A 69 -29.43 4.54 2.13
CA ARG A 69 -28.14 3.96 1.78
C ARG A 69 -27.28 3.76 3.03
N TYR A 70 -27.16 4.79 3.88
CA TYR A 70 -26.41 4.71 5.13
C TYR A 70 -26.96 3.64 6.07
N LEU A 71 -28.28 3.60 6.25
CA LEU A 71 -28.91 2.56 7.05
C LEU A 71 -28.58 1.16 6.52
N TYR A 72 -28.72 0.94 5.22
CA TYR A 72 -28.54 -0.38 4.60
C TYR A 72 -27.07 -0.83 4.53
N HIS A 73 -26.19 0.00 3.94
CA HIS A 73 -24.81 -0.39 3.66
C HIS A 73 -23.83 -0.14 4.81
N VAL A 74 -24.13 0.77 5.73
CA VAL A 74 -23.25 1.10 6.87
C VAL A 74 -23.76 0.48 8.17
N LEU A 75 -25.07 0.61 8.47
CA LEU A 75 -25.65 0.14 9.72
C LEU A 75 -26.34 -1.23 9.62
N ASN A 76 -26.34 -1.88 8.43
CA ASN A 76 -27.00 -3.16 8.16
C ASN A 76 -28.49 -3.17 8.61
N LYS A 77 -29.21 -2.04 8.44
CA LYS A 77 -30.62 -1.86 8.79
C LYS A 77 -31.39 -1.48 7.53
N SER A 78 -32.63 -1.92 7.41
CA SER A 78 -33.52 -1.54 6.31
C SER A 78 -34.82 -1.02 6.86
N GLU A 79 -35.23 0.18 6.44
CA GLU A 79 -36.52 0.80 6.78
C GLU A 79 -37.48 0.82 5.58
N ILE A 80 -36.95 0.69 4.37
CA ILE A 80 -37.72 0.57 3.12
C ILE A 80 -37.25 -0.66 2.33
N SER A 81 -38.06 -1.13 1.39
CA SER A 81 -37.66 -2.25 0.54
C SER A 81 -36.60 -1.79 -0.49
N PRO A 82 -35.76 -2.72 -1.01
CA PRO A 82 -34.81 -2.41 -2.08
C PRO A 82 -35.50 -1.81 -3.32
N GLU A 83 -36.69 -2.30 -3.67
CA GLU A 83 -37.46 -1.82 -4.80
C GLU A 83 -37.92 -0.36 -4.62
N ALA A 84 -38.28 0.02 -3.37
CA ALA A 84 -38.64 1.39 -3.06
C ALA A 84 -37.42 2.34 -3.15
N LEU A 85 -36.26 1.89 -2.67
CA LEU A 85 -35.02 2.64 -2.80
C LEU A 85 -34.60 2.82 -4.26
N ASP A 86 -34.75 1.79 -5.08
CA ASP A 86 -34.45 1.86 -6.51
C ASP A 86 -35.43 2.77 -7.26
N ALA A 87 -36.69 2.83 -6.88
CA ALA A 87 -37.65 3.78 -7.42
C ALA A 87 -37.27 5.23 -7.13
N LEU A 88 -36.80 5.54 -5.90
CA LEU A 88 -36.28 6.87 -5.55
C LEU A 88 -35.03 7.23 -6.35
N LYS A 89 -34.10 6.29 -6.52
CA LYS A 89 -32.91 6.48 -7.37
C LYS A 89 -33.30 6.73 -8.82
N HIS A 90 -34.27 6.02 -9.35
CA HIS A 90 -34.76 6.20 -10.72
C HIS A 90 -35.39 7.59 -10.91
N GLU A 91 -36.24 8.05 -9.99
CA GLU A 91 -36.82 9.40 -10.02
C GLU A 91 -35.73 10.48 -10.00
N LEU A 92 -34.71 10.34 -9.13
CA LEU A 92 -33.56 11.24 -9.07
C LEU A 92 -32.89 11.37 -10.45
N VAL A 93 -32.57 10.23 -11.08
CA VAL A 93 -31.88 10.20 -12.40
C VAL A 93 -32.72 10.86 -13.49
N LEU A 94 -34.05 10.67 -13.49
CA LEU A 94 -34.93 11.31 -14.45
C LEU A 94 -34.94 12.83 -14.31
N ILE A 95 -35.00 13.37 -13.10
CA ILE A 95 -34.96 14.82 -12.87
C ILE A 95 -33.58 15.39 -13.24
N GLU A 96 -32.49 14.74 -12.84
CA GLU A 96 -31.13 15.17 -13.18
C GLU A 96 -30.85 15.11 -14.68
N LYS A 97 -31.44 14.17 -15.40
CA LYS A 97 -31.37 14.12 -16.87
C LYS A 97 -32.11 15.27 -17.52
N ALA A 98 -33.23 15.71 -16.93
CA ALA A 98 -33.98 16.87 -17.41
C ALA A 98 -33.29 18.21 -17.06
N TYR A 99 -32.53 18.24 -15.95
CA TYR A 99 -31.82 19.43 -15.46
C TYR A 99 -30.36 19.12 -15.14
N PRO A 100 -29.48 18.90 -16.14
CA PRO A 100 -28.09 18.48 -15.92
C PRO A 100 -27.25 19.46 -15.11
N ASP A 101 -27.57 20.72 -15.10
CA ASP A 101 -26.90 21.78 -14.32
C ASP A 101 -27.23 21.72 -12.81
N LEU A 102 -28.21 20.91 -12.39
CA LEU A 102 -28.51 20.65 -10.99
C LEU A 102 -27.80 19.42 -10.44
N ILE A 103 -27.02 18.70 -11.25
CA ILE A 103 -26.24 17.55 -10.78
C ILE A 103 -25.13 18.04 -9.85
N THR A 104 -25.05 17.45 -8.64
CA THR A 104 -23.98 17.75 -7.69
C THR A 104 -22.95 16.59 -7.64
N PRO A 105 -21.68 16.86 -7.29
CA PRO A 105 -20.64 15.82 -7.23
C PRO A 105 -20.95 14.67 -6.27
N ASP A 106 -21.79 14.90 -5.27
CA ASP A 106 -22.23 13.96 -4.24
C ASP A 106 -23.58 13.31 -4.54
N SER A 107 -24.20 13.61 -5.68
CA SER A 107 -25.45 12.96 -6.05
C SER A 107 -25.30 11.44 -6.12
N PRO A 108 -26.29 10.67 -5.60
CA PRO A 108 -26.33 9.22 -5.78
C PRO A 108 -26.22 8.76 -7.24
N SER A 109 -26.62 9.59 -8.19
CA SER A 109 -26.46 9.33 -9.62
C SER A 109 -24.99 9.27 -10.07
N GLN A 110 -24.07 9.88 -9.33
CA GLN A 110 -22.64 9.85 -9.62
C GLN A 110 -21.96 8.49 -9.31
N ARG A 111 -22.72 7.55 -8.77
CA ARG A 111 -22.35 6.12 -8.63
C ARG A 111 -22.70 5.31 -9.90
N VAL A 112 -22.86 5.94 -11.03
CA VAL A 112 -23.01 5.26 -12.31
C VAL A 112 -21.63 5.02 -12.90
N ALA A 113 -21.38 3.79 -13.33
CA ALA A 113 -20.17 3.47 -14.09
C ALA A 113 -20.14 4.32 -15.37
N GLY A 114 -19.14 5.18 -15.47
CA GLY A 114 -18.87 5.96 -16.68
C GLY A 114 -18.22 5.10 -17.78
N GLU A 115 -17.68 5.73 -18.80
CA GLU A 115 -16.84 5.04 -19.78
C GLU A 115 -15.59 4.43 -19.12
N PRO A 116 -15.08 3.30 -19.65
CA PRO A 116 -13.84 2.69 -19.16
C PRO A 116 -12.69 3.70 -19.15
N LEU A 117 -11.91 3.66 -18.05
CA LEU A 117 -10.76 4.53 -17.87
C LEU A 117 -9.64 4.15 -18.86
N LYS A 118 -8.89 5.14 -19.35
CA LYS A 118 -7.70 4.90 -20.20
C LYS A 118 -6.50 4.39 -19.41
N GLY A 119 -6.50 4.57 -18.07
CA GLY A 119 -5.45 4.18 -17.14
C GLY A 119 -5.61 4.87 -15.80
N PHE A 120 -4.78 4.51 -14.82
CA PHE A 120 -4.80 5.12 -13.49
C PHE A 120 -3.73 6.21 -13.39
N LYS A 121 -4.15 7.41 -13.00
CA LYS A 121 -3.22 8.50 -12.66
C LYS A 121 -2.50 8.16 -11.36
N LYS A 122 -1.28 8.66 -11.21
CA LYS A 122 -0.54 8.55 -9.94
C LYS A 122 -0.90 9.71 -9.04
N VAL A 123 -1.08 9.39 -7.74
CA VAL A 123 -1.40 10.34 -6.68
C VAL A 123 -0.31 10.26 -5.63
N GLU A 124 0.32 11.39 -5.33
CA GLU A 124 1.26 11.50 -4.22
C GLU A 124 0.47 11.69 -2.92
N HIS A 125 0.79 10.86 -1.92
CA HIS A 125 0.14 10.94 -0.61
C HIS A 125 0.68 12.14 0.17
N THR A 126 -0.23 12.92 0.74
CA THR A 126 0.13 14.05 1.63
C THR A 126 0.74 13.58 2.94
N VAL A 127 0.41 12.37 3.38
CA VAL A 127 0.96 11.70 4.55
C VAL A 127 1.46 10.31 4.13
N PRO A 128 2.72 9.93 4.46
CA PRO A 128 3.26 8.62 4.10
C PRO A 128 2.43 7.47 4.65
N GLN A 129 2.20 6.46 3.82
CA GLN A 129 1.30 5.33 4.08
C GLN A 129 2.06 4.11 4.58
N TRP A 130 2.46 4.12 5.86
CA TRP A 130 3.24 3.05 6.48
C TRP A 130 2.40 1.82 6.83
N SER A 131 3.07 0.69 7.00
CA SER A 131 2.48 -0.55 7.51
C SER A 131 2.95 -0.81 8.92
N PHE A 132 2.13 -1.50 9.73
CA PHE A 132 2.54 -1.98 11.04
C PHE A 132 3.57 -3.11 10.91
N ASN A 133 4.44 -3.25 11.91
CA ASN A 133 5.22 -4.46 12.11
C ASN A 133 4.30 -5.59 12.58
N ASP A 134 4.71 -6.83 12.32
CA ASP A 134 3.95 -8.01 12.71
C ASP A 134 4.45 -8.57 14.05
N ALA A 135 3.54 -9.20 14.81
CA ALA A 135 3.80 -10.09 15.93
C ALA A 135 2.98 -11.36 15.77
N PHE A 136 3.50 -12.49 16.22
CA PHE A 136 2.90 -13.82 16.03
C PHE A 136 2.69 -14.57 17.35
N SER A 137 3.23 -14.08 18.45
CA SER A 137 3.16 -14.73 19.76
C SER A 137 2.77 -13.76 20.89
N PRO A 138 2.18 -14.27 21.99
CA PRO A 138 1.93 -13.47 23.18
C PRO A 138 3.20 -12.87 23.77
N GLU A 139 4.34 -13.56 23.67
CA GLU A 139 5.64 -13.11 24.15
C GLU A 139 6.09 -11.85 23.41
N GLU A 140 6.01 -11.84 22.09
CA GLU A 140 6.31 -10.66 21.26
C GLU A 140 5.39 -9.46 21.59
N MET A 141 4.14 -9.73 21.95
CA MET A 141 3.22 -8.68 22.40
C MET A 141 3.62 -8.10 23.76
N ARG A 142 4.10 -8.90 24.70
CA ARG A 142 4.65 -8.42 25.98
C ARG A 142 5.93 -7.62 25.79
N GLU A 143 6.76 -8.01 24.83
CA GLU A 143 7.93 -7.24 24.43
C GLU A 143 7.53 -5.90 23.81
N PHE A 144 6.50 -5.87 22.96
CA PHE A 144 5.95 -4.64 22.41
C PHE A 144 5.48 -3.69 23.52
N ASP A 145 4.68 -4.17 24.47
CA ASP A 145 4.23 -3.41 25.64
C ASP A 145 5.40 -2.84 26.46
N THR A 146 6.42 -3.67 26.68
CA THR A 146 7.64 -3.26 27.39
C THR A 146 8.40 -2.17 26.64
N ARG A 147 8.54 -2.29 25.31
CA ARG A 147 9.18 -1.26 24.48
C ARG A 147 8.40 0.04 24.51
N VAL A 148 7.07 0.00 24.37
CA VAL A 148 6.18 1.17 24.43
C VAL A 148 6.35 1.90 25.76
N LYS A 149 6.24 1.18 26.90
CA LYS A 149 6.39 1.77 28.25
C LYS A 149 7.76 2.35 28.48
N ASN A 150 8.82 1.67 28.06
CA ASN A 150 10.20 2.16 28.20
C ASN A 150 10.48 3.40 27.35
N MET A 151 9.90 3.48 26.16
CA MET A 151 10.05 4.65 25.30
C MET A 151 9.28 5.84 25.85
N LEU A 152 8.05 5.64 26.32
CA LEU A 152 7.23 6.70 26.92
C LEU A 152 7.84 7.20 28.23
N ALA A 153 8.39 6.33 29.07
CA ALA A 153 9.09 6.74 30.28
C ALA A 153 10.33 7.59 30.02
N LYS A 154 10.95 7.46 28.85
CA LYS A 154 12.11 8.25 28.40
C LYS A 154 11.74 9.48 27.56
N ALA A 155 10.46 9.63 27.23
CA ALA A 155 10.01 10.73 26.38
C ALA A 155 10.00 12.05 27.19
N PRO A 156 10.64 13.11 26.67
CA PRO A 156 10.78 14.39 27.40
C PRO A 156 9.44 15.04 27.78
N SER A 157 8.36 14.71 27.08
CA SER A 157 7.01 15.21 27.34
C SER A 157 6.38 14.67 28.63
N PHE A 158 6.93 13.61 29.22
CA PHE A 158 6.38 12.95 30.43
C PHE A 158 7.33 13.03 31.64
N GLU A 159 8.52 13.62 31.50
CA GLU A 159 9.38 13.95 32.62
C GLU A 159 8.76 15.16 33.37
N THR A 160 8.14 14.91 34.51
CA THR A 160 7.68 16.00 35.40
C THR A 160 8.85 16.57 36.13
N HIS A 161 9.28 17.80 35.78
CA HIS A 161 10.17 18.59 36.63
C HIS A 161 9.35 19.14 37.81
N LEU A 162 9.56 18.57 38.98
CA LEU A 162 9.12 19.23 40.21
C LEU A 162 10.06 20.40 40.52
N GLU A 163 9.50 21.57 40.71
CA GLU A 163 10.21 22.82 41.11
C GLU A 163 10.93 22.74 42.50
N THR A 164 10.93 21.58 43.13
CA THR A 164 11.35 21.42 44.54
C THR A 164 12.62 20.58 44.73
N GLY A 165 13.44 20.33 43.71
CA GLY A 165 14.77 19.72 43.91
C GLY A 165 14.78 18.30 44.53
N ARG A 166 13.65 17.64 44.68
CA ARG A 166 13.53 16.23 45.07
C ARG A 166 13.50 15.35 43.83
N PRO A 167 14.04 14.10 43.85
CA PRO A 167 13.88 13.17 42.73
C PRO A 167 12.40 13.02 42.46
N SER A 168 11.96 13.40 41.25
CA SER A 168 10.56 13.24 40.81
C SER A 168 10.19 11.78 40.84
N GLU A 169 9.07 11.43 41.45
CA GLU A 169 8.41 10.20 41.17
C GLU A 169 8.10 10.17 39.68
N VAL A 170 8.77 9.28 38.94
CA VAL A 170 8.49 9.05 37.52
C VAL A 170 7.00 8.73 37.42
N LYS A 171 6.23 9.62 36.81
CA LYS A 171 4.80 9.41 36.60
C LYS A 171 4.67 8.08 35.86
N LYS A 172 4.11 7.09 36.53
CA LYS A 172 3.96 5.73 35.96
C LYS A 172 3.11 5.83 34.69
N VAL A 173 3.75 5.87 33.54
CA VAL A 173 3.05 5.90 32.26
C VAL A 173 2.37 4.57 32.06
N SER A 174 1.06 4.56 31.95
CA SER A 174 0.24 3.36 31.74
C SER A 174 -0.60 3.55 30.46
N PRO A 175 -0.03 3.24 29.29
CA PRO A 175 -0.78 3.33 28.05
C PRO A 175 -1.93 2.34 28.04
N SER A 176 -3.10 2.75 27.52
CA SER A 176 -4.14 1.83 27.12
C SER A 176 -3.99 1.48 25.63
N TYR A 177 -4.62 0.38 25.21
CA TYR A 177 -4.54 -0.12 23.85
C TYR A 177 -5.93 -0.20 23.24
N VAL A 178 -6.01 -0.01 21.92
CA VAL A 178 -7.20 -0.34 21.15
C VAL A 178 -6.88 -1.53 20.26
N CYS A 179 -7.71 -2.56 20.37
CA CYS A 179 -7.67 -3.72 19.49
C CYS A 179 -8.73 -3.56 18.41
N GLU A 180 -8.33 -3.61 17.16
CA GLU A 180 -9.18 -3.59 15.98
C GLU A 180 -8.96 -4.88 15.18
N LEU A 181 -9.98 -5.38 14.46
CA LEU A 181 -9.77 -6.54 13.61
C LEU A 181 -8.90 -6.19 12.41
N LYS A 182 -7.89 -7.02 12.16
CA LYS A 182 -7.06 -6.90 10.98
C LYS A 182 -7.76 -7.56 9.80
N ILE A 183 -8.42 -6.72 9.00
CA ILE A 183 -9.15 -7.16 7.82
C ILE A 183 -8.14 -7.51 6.72
N ASP A 184 -8.36 -8.65 6.06
CA ASP A 184 -7.53 -9.07 4.93
C ASP A 184 -8.09 -8.50 3.62
N GLY A 185 -7.64 -7.29 3.29
CA GLY A 185 -8.11 -6.50 2.17
C GLY A 185 -7.01 -5.70 1.49
N LEU A 186 -7.39 -4.56 0.91
CA LEU A 186 -6.50 -3.61 0.26
C LEU A 186 -6.63 -2.24 0.91
N LYS A 187 -5.54 -1.69 1.42
CA LYS A 187 -5.52 -0.33 1.98
C LYS A 187 -5.87 0.71 0.93
N VAL A 188 -6.80 1.61 1.28
CA VAL A 188 -7.21 2.76 0.50
C VAL A 188 -7.09 4.04 1.33
N VAL A 189 -6.74 5.14 0.67
CA VAL A 189 -6.63 6.49 1.24
C VAL A 189 -7.68 7.37 0.58
N LEU A 190 -8.59 7.92 1.37
CA LEU A 190 -9.71 8.76 0.93
C LEU A 190 -9.44 10.20 1.33
N THR A 191 -9.48 11.11 0.38
CA THR A 191 -9.37 12.56 0.62
C THR A 191 -10.71 13.23 0.42
N TYR A 192 -11.15 13.94 1.43
CA TYR A 192 -12.37 14.75 1.38
C TYR A 192 -12.01 16.23 1.54
N GLU A 193 -12.72 17.07 0.78
CA GLU A 193 -12.67 18.53 0.90
C GLU A 193 -14.07 19.06 1.17
N LYS A 194 -14.22 19.81 2.26
CA LYS A 194 -15.52 20.35 2.70
C LYS A 194 -16.64 19.30 2.77
N GLY A 195 -16.25 18.07 3.14
CA GLY A 195 -17.13 16.93 3.26
C GLY A 195 -17.37 16.15 1.96
N LEU A 196 -16.86 16.56 0.80
CA LEU A 196 -17.03 15.87 -0.48
C LEU A 196 -15.82 14.99 -0.81
N LEU A 197 -16.05 13.77 -1.30
CA LEU A 197 -15.00 12.87 -1.77
C LEU A 197 -14.34 13.44 -3.04
N VAL A 198 -13.07 13.84 -2.90
CA VAL A 198 -12.27 14.41 -4.01
C VAL A 198 -11.39 13.34 -4.65
N THR A 199 -10.64 12.59 -3.83
CA THR A 199 -9.67 11.61 -4.32
C THR A 199 -9.71 10.35 -3.47
N ALA A 200 -9.59 9.21 -4.13
CA ALA A 200 -9.32 7.93 -3.49
C ALA A 200 -8.10 7.28 -4.16
N ALA A 201 -7.11 6.88 -3.37
CA ALA A 201 -5.87 6.32 -3.88
C ALA A 201 -5.52 4.99 -3.22
N THR A 202 -4.87 4.09 -3.96
CA THR A 202 -4.24 2.90 -3.38
C THR A 202 -3.00 3.29 -2.59
N ARG A 203 -2.56 2.44 -1.65
CA ARG A 203 -1.33 2.69 -0.88
C ARG A 203 -0.09 2.90 -1.76
N GLY A 204 0.00 2.16 -2.88
CA GLY A 204 1.19 2.17 -3.73
C GLY A 204 2.45 1.71 -3.00
N ASP A 205 3.52 2.50 -3.10
CA ASP A 205 4.78 2.29 -2.38
C ASP A 205 4.82 2.97 -0.98
N GLY A 206 3.69 3.58 -0.59
CA GLY A 206 3.56 4.35 0.64
C GLY A 206 3.72 5.86 0.44
N ILE A 207 4.25 6.31 -0.69
CA ILE A 207 4.41 7.72 -1.06
C ILE A 207 3.54 8.06 -2.26
N VAL A 208 3.50 7.18 -3.27
CA VAL A 208 2.71 7.36 -4.49
C VAL A 208 1.78 6.17 -4.68
N GLY A 209 0.48 6.43 -4.79
CA GLY A 209 -0.57 5.47 -5.11
C GLY A 209 -1.14 5.64 -6.51
N GLU A 210 -2.16 4.84 -6.84
CA GLU A 210 -2.95 4.95 -8.06
C GLU A 210 -4.31 5.58 -7.73
N ASP A 211 -4.74 6.55 -8.52
CA ASP A 211 -6.07 7.17 -8.41
C ASP A 211 -7.16 6.15 -8.79
N VAL A 212 -7.89 5.70 -7.80
CA VAL A 212 -9.01 4.75 -7.95
C VAL A 212 -10.36 5.40 -7.60
N THR A 213 -10.45 6.72 -7.64
CA THR A 213 -11.63 7.50 -7.23
C THR A 213 -12.91 7.03 -7.92
N ALA A 214 -12.86 6.82 -9.24
CA ALA A 214 -14.02 6.35 -10.01
C ALA A 214 -14.50 4.97 -9.51
N ASN A 215 -13.57 4.08 -9.19
CA ASN A 215 -13.86 2.74 -8.69
C ASN A 215 -14.37 2.74 -7.25
N ILE A 216 -13.76 3.56 -6.38
CA ILE A 216 -14.20 3.71 -4.98
C ILE A 216 -15.62 4.28 -4.91
N LYS A 217 -15.99 5.21 -5.80
CA LYS A 217 -17.38 5.71 -5.87
C LYS A 217 -18.41 4.62 -6.14
N MET A 218 -18.02 3.47 -6.69
CA MET A 218 -18.91 2.34 -6.93
C MET A 218 -19.17 1.51 -5.66
N ILE A 219 -18.40 1.72 -4.59
CA ILE A 219 -18.58 1.03 -3.30
C ILE A 219 -19.66 1.78 -2.51
N GLU A 220 -20.79 1.13 -2.28
CA GLU A 220 -21.96 1.77 -1.66
C GLU A 220 -21.72 2.20 -0.19
N SER A 221 -20.82 1.54 0.54
CA SER A 221 -20.50 1.92 1.93
C SER A 221 -19.58 3.15 2.04
N VAL A 222 -19.00 3.63 0.94
CA VAL A 222 -18.21 4.87 0.93
C VAL A 222 -19.13 6.06 0.73
N PRO A 223 -19.24 7.02 1.66
CA PRO A 223 -20.04 8.21 1.47
C PRO A 223 -19.42 9.11 0.40
N LEU A 224 -20.19 9.61 -0.56
CA LEU A 224 -19.74 10.66 -1.49
C LEU A 224 -19.67 12.01 -0.80
N SER A 225 -20.50 12.20 0.23
CA SER A 225 -20.53 13.37 1.11
C SER A 225 -20.57 12.93 2.56
N LEU A 226 -19.73 13.52 3.41
CA LEU A 226 -19.71 13.27 4.85
C LEU A 226 -20.88 13.99 5.53
N HIS A 227 -21.31 13.50 6.69
CA HIS A 227 -22.36 14.14 7.49
C HIS A 227 -21.93 15.52 8.02
N GLU A 228 -20.62 15.79 8.13
CA GLU A 228 -20.08 17.11 8.48
C GLU A 228 -19.15 17.61 7.36
N LYS A 229 -19.16 18.93 7.13
CA LYS A 229 -18.31 19.60 6.12
C LYS A 229 -16.88 19.74 6.66
N VAL A 230 -16.14 18.65 6.71
CA VAL A 230 -14.73 18.62 7.11
C VAL A 230 -13.84 18.30 5.90
N SER A 231 -12.60 18.80 5.94
CA SER A 231 -11.57 18.42 4.97
C SER A 231 -10.53 17.55 5.68
N GLY A 232 -10.22 16.39 5.08
CA GLY A 232 -9.32 15.45 5.74
C GLY A 232 -8.92 14.28 4.87
N VAL A 233 -7.96 13.51 5.39
CA VAL A 233 -7.45 12.27 4.78
C VAL A 233 -7.76 11.11 5.72
N PHE A 234 -8.45 10.11 5.20
CA PHE A 234 -8.96 8.97 5.94
C PHE A 234 -8.41 7.67 5.36
N GLU A 235 -8.07 6.72 6.21
CA GLU A 235 -7.53 5.43 5.81
C GLU A 235 -8.50 4.30 6.08
N GLY A 236 -8.56 3.35 5.16
CA GLY A 236 -9.44 2.20 5.29
C GLY A 236 -8.93 0.98 4.54
N GLU A 237 -9.65 -0.11 4.73
CA GLU A 237 -9.39 -1.38 4.03
C GLU A 237 -10.58 -1.73 3.16
N VAL A 238 -10.35 -1.85 1.86
CA VAL A 238 -11.33 -2.40 0.90
C VAL A 238 -11.25 -3.91 0.95
N TRP A 239 -12.39 -4.57 1.05
CA TRP A 239 -12.47 -6.01 1.18
C TRP A 239 -13.62 -6.60 0.35
N MET A 240 -13.59 -7.92 0.15
CA MET A 240 -14.65 -8.69 -0.51
C MET A 240 -15.21 -9.71 0.47
N GLY A 241 -16.55 -9.81 0.56
CA GLY A 241 -17.24 -10.79 1.39
C GLY A 241 -17.01 -12.23 0.92
N LYS A 242 -17.00 -13.17 1.87
CA LYS A 242 -16.98 -14.63 1.58
C LYS A 242 -18.16 -15.05 0.74
N SER A 243 -19.33 -14.52 1.06
CA SER A 243 -20.59 -14.73 0.31
C SER A 243 -20.48 -14.24 -1.14
N THR A 244 -19.88 -13.06 -1.35
CA THR A 244 -19.62 -12.50 -2.68
C THR A 244 -18.64 -13.37 -3.48
N LEU A 245 -17.52 -13.78 -2.86
CA LEU A 245 -16.56 -14.65 -3.51
C LEU A 245 -17.20 -15.99 -3.94
N LEU A 246 -18.01 -16.59 -3.08
CA LEU A 246 -18.71 -17.83 -3.40
C LEU A 246 -19.69 -17.67 -4.58
N ARG A 247 -20.40 -16.52 -4.65
CA ARG A 247 -21.27 -16.20 -5.79
C ARG A 247 -20.48 -16.08 -7.08
N LEU A 248 -19.42 -15.26 -7.08
CA LEU A 248 -18.57 -15.04 -8.25
C LEU A 248 -17.92 -16.35 -8.72
N ASN A 249 -17.43 -17.19 -7.81
CA ASN A 249 -16.84 -18.47 -8.15
C ASN A 249 -17.85 -19.46 -8.79
N LYS A 250 -19.12 -19.42 -8.37
CA LYS A 250 -20.17 -20.19 -9.02
C LYS A 250 -20.40 -19.72 -10.47
N GLU A 251 -20.31 -18.42 -10.71
CA GLU A 251 -20.46 -17.84 -12.06
C GLU A 251 -19.26 -18.20 -12.95
N GLU A 252 -18.03 -18.11 -12.43
CA GLU A 252 -16.80 -18.49 -13.17
C GLU A 252 -16.79 -19.98 -13.54
N ILE A 253 -17.14 -20.86 -12.59
CA ILE A 253 -17.22 -22.30 -12.84
C ILE A 253 -18.26 -22.61 -13.92
N LYS A 254 -19.44 -21.94 -13.91
CA LYS A 254 -20.45 -22.09 -14.95
C LYS A 254 -19.97 -21.61 -16.31
N ALA A 255 -19.11 -20.61 -16.34
CA ALA A 255 -18.48 -20.08 -17.56
C ALA A 255 -17.30 -20.96 -18.06
N GLY A 256 -16.90 -21.99 -17.31
CA GLY A 256 -15.77 -22.87 -17.62
C GLY A 256 -14.41 -22.27 -17.25
N HIS A 257 -14.39 -21.28 -16.38
CA HIS A 257 -13.18 -20.66 -15.88
C HIS A 257 -12.77 -21.24 -14.51
N GLU A 258 -11.50 -21.06 -14.14
CA GLU A 258 -11.03 -21.42 -12.81
C GLU A 258 -11.58 -20.45 -11.76
N PRO A 259 -11.98 -20.94 -10.57
CA PRO A 259 -12.47 -20.10 -9.49
C PRO A 259 -11.35 -19.22 -8.90
N TYR A 260 -11.71 -18.05 -8.42
CA TYR A 260 -10.80 -17.18 -7.67
C TYR A 260 -10.43 -17.81 -6.32
N ALA A 261 -9.15 -17.94 -6.06
CA ALA A 261 -8.66 -18.60 -4.85
C ALA A 261 -8.56 -17.65 -3.64
N ASN A 262 -8.30 -16.34 -3.87
CA ASN A 262 -8.00 -15.39 -2.80
C ASN A 262 -8.86 -14.12 -2.92
N PRO A 263 -9.70 -13.81 -1.90
CA PRO A 263 -10.59 -12.65 -1.93
C PRO A 263 -9.84 -11.31 -1.86
N ARG A 264 -8.71 -11.23 -1.14
CA ARG A 264 -7.86 -10.04 -1.09
C ARG A 264 -7.31 -9.71 -2.47
N ASN A 265 -6.73 -10.70 -3.17
CA ASN A 265 -6.20 -10.51 -4.51
C ASN A 265 -7.31 -10.18 -5.51
N LEU A 266 -8.49 -10.78 -5.35
CA LEU A 266 -9.65 -10.44 -6.19
C LEU A 266 -10.15 -9.02 -5.89
N ALA A 267 -10.22 -8.60 -4.63
CA ALA A 267 -10.58 -7.23 -4.27
C ALA A 267 -9.57 -6.22 -4.84
N ALA A 268 -8.25 -6.50 -4.67
CA ALA A 268 -7.19 -5.66 -5.21
C ALA A 268 -7.20 -5.59 -6.75
N GLY A 269 -7.48 -6.70 -7.43
CA GLY A 269 -7.65 -6.76 -8.89
C GLY A 269 -8.93 -6.04 -9.34
N THR A 270 -9.99 -6.12 -8.56
CA THR A 270 -11.27 -5.47 -8.86
C THR A 270 -11.16 -3.95 -8.74
N ILE A 271 -10.58 -3.41 -7.66
CA ILE A 271 -10.42 -1.96 -7.50
C ILE A 271 -9.52 -1.32 -8.57
N ARG A 272 -8.72 -2.12 -9.26
CA ARG A 272 -7.83 -1.72 -10.35
C ARG A 272 -8.38 -2.09 -11.74
N GLN A 273 -9.68 -2.36 -11.87
CA GLN A 273 -10.33 -2.51 -13.17
C GLN A 273 -10.48 -1.15 -13.84
N LEU A 274 -10.22 -1.10 -15.13
CA LEU A 274 -10.40 0.14 -15.90
C LEU A 274 -11.88 0.47 -16.12
N ASP A 275 -12.75 -0.53 -16.07
CA ASP A 275 -14.19 -0.35 -16.14
C ASP A 275 -14.83 -0.37 -14.74
N PRO A 276 -15.34 0.77 -14.23
CA PRO A 276 -16.01 0.84 -12.94
C PRO A 276 -17.28 -0.02 -12.83
N ALA A 277 -17.91 -0.41 -13.96
CA ALA A 277 -19.06 -1.31 -13.96
C ALA A 277 -18.71 -2.68 -13.37
N ILE A 278 -17.49 -3.17 -13.61
CA ILE A 278 -16.99 -4.42 -13.03
C ILE A 278 -16.88 -4.31 -11.52
N VAL A 279 -16.42 -3.16 -11.01
CA VAL A 279 -16.33 -2.91 -9.56
C VAL A 279 -17.71 -2.96 -8.91
N LYS A 280 -18.69 -2.29 -9.53
CA LYS A 280 -20.09 -2.30 -9.08
C LYS A 280 -20.68 -3.71 -9.04
N ALA A 281 -20.49 -4.50 -10.10
CA ALA A 281 -21.00 -5.87 -10.20
C ALA A 281 -20.37 -6.82 -9.15
N ARG A 282 -19.09 -6.61 -8.79
CA ARG A 282 -18.36 -7.44 -7.83
C ARG A 282 -18.60 -7.11 -6.37
N THR A 283 -19.32 -6.04 -6.06
CA THR A 283 -19.78 -5.70 -4.69
C THR A 283 -18.66 -5.73 -3.63
N LEU A 284 -17.75 -4.79 -3.70
CA LEU A 284 -16.74 -4.55 -2.66
C LEU A 284 -17.35 -3.78 -1.48
N ASP A 285 -16.69 -3.87 -0.33
CA ASP A 285 -17.03 -3.09 0.86
C ASP A 285 -15.77 -2.47 1.47
N VAL A 286 -15.91 -1.54 2.42
CA VAL A 286 -14.79 -0.84 3.04
C VAL A 286 -15.03 -0.61 4.53
N PHE A 287 -13.98 -0.77 5.35
CA PHE A 287 -13.94 -0.25 6.72
C PHE A 287 -12.93 0.88 6.80
N ILE A 288 -13.33 2.01 7.37
CA ILE A 288 -12.44 3.13 7.67
C ILE A 288 -12.00 3.03 9.14
N TYR A 289 -10.70 3.23 9.40
CA TYR A 289 -10.11 2.95 10.71
C TYR A 289 -9.10 3.99 11.20
N ASP A 290 -8.77 5.02 10.40
CA ASP A 290 -7.79 6.02 10.80
C ASP A 290 -8.06 7.39 10.15
N VAL A 291 -7.65 8.47 10.84
CA VAL A 291 -7.64 9.85 10.36
C VAL A 291 -6.20 10.35 10.37
N THR A 292 -5.59 10.49 9.20
CA THR A 292 -4.19 10.91 9.08
C THR A 292 -4.01 12.42 8.96
N ALA A 293 -5.03 13.12 8.48
CA ALA A 293 -5.06 14.58 8.43
C ALA A 293 -6.51 15.09 8.56
N LEU A 294 -6.70 16.21 9.23
CA LEU A 294 -8.00 16.85 9.41
C LEU A 294 -7.81 18.37 9.49
N ASP A 295 -8.77 19.14 8.97
CA ASP A 295 -8.81 20.61 9.05
C ASP A 295 -9.24 21.14 10.43
N LYS A 296 -9.53 20.24 11.37
CA LYS A 296 -9.81 20.49 12.76
C LYS A 296 -9.02 19.55 13.67
N GLU A 297 -9.14 19.69 14.98
CA GLU A 297 -8.45 18.84 15.95
C GLU A 297 -8.89 17.37 15.79
N ILE A 298 -7.91 16.47 15.64
CA ILE A 298 -8.15 15.01 15.64
C ILE A 298 -8.48 14.58 17.08
N PRO A 299 -9.46 13.68 17.28
CA PRO A 299 -9.80 13.17 18.60
C PRO A 299 -8.58 12.63 19.36
N ASN A 300 -8.50 12.92 20.65
CA ASN A 300 -7.31 12.68 21.47
C ASN A 300 -7.08 11.20 21.86
N THR A 301 -7.97 10.28 21.46
CA THR A 301 -7.80 8.83 21.61
C THR A 301 -8.27 8.09 20.37
N GLN A 302 -7.68 6.92 20.10
CA GLN A 302 -8.06 6.07 18.97
C GLN A 302 -9.53 5.65 19.04
N THR A 303 -10.06 5.33 20.24
CA THR A 303 -11.47 4.99 20.43
C THR A 303 -12.41 6.13 20.06
N LYS A 304 -12.07 7.37 20.43
CA LYS A 304 -12.85 8.55 20.04
C LYS A 304 -12.74 8.86 18.56
N GLU A 305 -11.59 8.55 17.96
CA GLU A 305 -11.39 8.69 16.51
C GLU A 305 -12.29 7.73 15.74
N LEU A 306 -12.38 6.46 16.15
CA LEU A 306 -13.31 5.50 15.54
C LEU A 306 -14.76 5.95 15.68
N ALA A 307 -15.17 6.47 16.85
CA ALA A 307 -16.49 7.04 17.06
C ALA A 307 -16.74 8.29 16.19
N PHE A 308 -15.73 9.12 16.01
CA PHE A 308 -15.79 10.29 15.12
C PHE A 308 -15.96 9.88 13.66
N LEU A 309 -15.25 8.86 13.19
CA LEU A 309 -15.41 8.31 11.84
C LEU A 309 -16.85 7.83 11.61
N GLN A 310 -17.44 7.11 12.58
CA GLN A 310 -18.85 6.70 12.52
C GLN A 310 -19.80 7.92 12.42
N LYS A 311 -19.55 8.97 13.20
CA LYS A 311 -20.35 10.21 13.17
C LYS A 311 -20.24 10.92 11.81
N LEU A 312 -19.12 10.83 11.13
CA LEU A 312 -18.94 11.35 9.77
C LEU A 312 -19.69 10.55 8.69
N GLY A 313 -20.26 9.39 9.02
CA GLY A 313 -20.96 8.51 8.09
C GLY A 313 -20.14 7.38 7.50
N PHE A 314 -18.91 7.17 7.95
CA PHE A 314 -18.10 6.05 7.53
C PHE A 314 -18.53 4.72 8.17
N LYS A 315 -18.35 3.64 7.43
CA LYS A 315 -18.45 2.29 7.96
C LYS A 315 -17.17 1.97 8.72
N VAL A 316 -17.28 1.82 10.03
CA VAL A 316 -16.21 1.38 10.93
C VAL A 316 -16.52 -0.03 11.38
N ASN A 317 -15.51 -0.91 11.48
CA ASN A 317 -15.73 -2.24 12.05
C ASN A 317 -16.14 -2.09 13.52
N GLU A 318 -17.27 -2.67 13.91
CA GLU A 318 -17.83 -2.55 15.26
C GLU A 318 -17.13 -3.40 16.33
N HIS A 319 -16.25 -4.31 15.89
CA HIS A 319 -15.54 -5.24 16.76
C HIS A 319 -14.19 -4.69 17.24
N PHE A 320 -14.17 -3.45 17.71
CA PHE A 320 -13.00 -2.91 18.40
C PHE A 320 -13.23 -2.85 19.91
N VAL A 321 -12.15 -2.85 20.67
CA VAL A 321 -12.21 -2.77 22.14
C VAL A 321 -11.01 -2.02 22.69
N GLU A 322 -11.24 -1.22 23.73
CA GLU A 322 -10.18 -0.65 24.55
C GLU A 322 -9.71 -1.67 25.58
N CYS A 323 -8.42 -1.89 25.66
CA CYS A 323 -7.72 -2.78 26.60
C CYS A 323 -6.81 -1.95 27.50
N LYS A 324 -6.90 -2.13 28.80
CA LYS A 324 -6.05 -1.44 29.78
C LYS A 324 -4.70 -2.13 29.99
N THR A 325 -4.62 -3.39 29.61
CA THR A 325 -3.43 -4.22 29.81
C THR A 325 -3.12 -5.04 28.55
N ILE A 326 -1.87 -5.44 28.42
CA ILE A 326 -1.46 -6.30 27.30
C ILE A 326 -2.10 -7.70 27.38
N GLU A 327 -2.43 -8.16 28.58
CA GLU A 327 -3.10 -9.46 28.76
C GLU A 327 -4.54 -9.42 28.25
N GLU A 328 -5.23 -8.28 28.38
CA GLU A 328 -6.55 -8.08 27.76
C GLU A 328 -6.45 -8.09 26.24
N VAL A 329 -5.39 -7.50 25.67
CA VAL A 329 -5.08 -7.58 24.24
C VAL A 329 -4.91 -9.02 23.77
N ILE A 330 -4.12 -9.81 24.50
CA ILE A 330 -3.87 -11.23 24.21
C ILE A 330 -5.18 -12.02 24.29
N ALA A 331 -6.01 -11.77 25.32
CA ALA A 331 -7.31 -12.42 25.46
C ALA A 331 -8.28 -12.08 24.30
N PHE A 332 -8.29 -10.84 23.85
CA PHE A 332 -9.08 -10.42 22.67
C PHE A 332 -8.62 -11.16 21.41
N TRP A 333 -7.32 -11.25 21.17
CA TRP A 333 -6.73 -11.97 20.05
C TRP A 333 -7.09 -13.46 20.07
N GLN A 334 -6.95 -14.14 21.25
CA GLN A 334 -7.33 -15.54 21.40
C GLN A 334 -8.82 -15.80 21.14
N LYS A 335 -9.69 -14.87 21.58
CA LYS A 335 -11.14 -14.92 21.29
C LYS A 335 -11.41 -14.84 19.79
N TRP A 336 -10.75 -13.92 19.09
CA TRP A 336 -10.98 -13.70 17.66
C TRP A 336 -10.35 -14.77 16.77
N GLN A 337 -9.27 -15.39 17.18
CA GLN A 337 -8.73 -16.57 16.50
C GLN A 337 -9.80 -17.66 16.29
N LYS A 338 -10.72 -17.82 17.24
CA LYS A 338 -11.83 -18.79 17.16
C LYS A 338 -13.08 -18.27 16.45
N ARG A 339 -13.25 -16.94 16.38
CA ARG A 339 -14.46 -16.31 15.82
C ARG A 339 -14.31 -15.83 14.40
N ALA A 340 -13.10 -15.57 13.92
CA ALA A 340 -12.82 -14.95 12.63
C ALA A 340 -13.49 -15.68 11.44
N SER A 341 -13.65 -17.01 11.53
CA SER A 341 -14.31 -17.80 10.49
C SER A 341 -15.80 -17.51 10.31
N LYS A 342 -16.46 -16.93 11.34
CA LYS A 342 -17.91 -16.66 11.35
C LYS A 342 -18.28 -15.34 10.65
N GLU A 343 -17.31 -14.45 10.50
CA GLU A 343 -17.54 -13.17 9.81
C GLU A 343 -17.54 -13.37 8.29
N ASP A 344 -18.28 -12.54 7.57
CA ASP A 344 -18.32 -12.60 6.09
C ASP A 344 -17.05 -12.03 5.42
N TYR A 345 -16.15 -11.45 6.19
CA TYR A 345 -14.84 -10.97 5.72
C TYR A 345 -13.70 -11.80 6.32
N TRP A 346 -12.54 -11.79 5.65
CA TRP A 346 -11.34 -12.45 6.13
C TRP A 346 -10.62 -11.59 7.15
N ILE A 347 -10.10 -12.23 8.19
CA ILE A 347 -9.37 -11.61 9.29
C ILE A 347 -8.08 -12.41 9.48
N ASP A 348 -6.93 -11.78 9.37
CA ASP A 348 -5.61 -12.42 9.54
C ASP A 348 -4.95 -12.12 10.89
N GLY A 349 -5.63 -11.33 11.75
CA GLY A 349 -5.13 -10.97 13.07
C GLY A 349 -5.91 -9.83 13.72
N VAL A 350 -5.24 -9.14 14.62
CA VAL A 350 -5.72 -7.96 15.34
C VAL A 350 -4.70 -6.84 15.16
N VAL A 351 -5.12 -5.65 14.82
CA VAL A 351 -4.29 -4.44 14.90
C VAL A 351 -4.40 -3.89 16.31
N VAL A 352 -3.27 -3.70 16.95
CA VAL A 352 -3.17 -3.14 18.30
C VAL A 352 -2.49 -1.78 18.21
N LYS A 353 -3.18 -0.74 18.68
CA LYS A 353 -2.68 0.64 18.70
C LYS A 353 -2.69 1.15 20.15
N VAL A 354 -1.71 1.96 20.54
CA VAL A 354 -1.79 2.76 21.76
C VAL A 354 -2.98 3.71 21.61
N ASN A 355 -3.84 3.78 22.62
CA ASN A 355 -5.11 4.51 22.52
C ASN A 355 -4.93 6.03 22.54
N GLU A 356 -4.04 6.54 23.39
CA GLU A 356 -3.83 7.96 23.60
C GLU A 356 -2.98 8.57 22.47
N LYS A 357 -3.51 9.57 21.75
CA LYS A 357 -2.82 10.23 20.63
C LYS A 357 -1.53 10.93 21.09
N GLU A 358 -1.51 11.51 22.27
CA GLU A 358 -0.30 12.11 22.86
C GLU A 358 0.83 11.07 22.98
N TYR A 359 0.50 9.84 23.36
CA TYR A 359 1.47 8.74 23.42
C TYR A 359 1.87 8.24 22.03
N GLN A 360 0.93 8.19 21.06
CA GLN A 360 1.26 7.88 19.68
C GLN A 360 2.26 8.87 19.11
N ASP A 361 2.04 10.18 19.33
CA ASP A 361 2.92 11.24 18.86
C ASP A 361 4.30 11.17 19.51
N ALA A 362 4.38 10.86 20.82
CA ALA A 362 5.64 10.69 21.54
C ALA A 362 6.45 9.47 21.07
N LEU A 363 5.78 8.37 20.72
CA LEU A 363 6.39 7.15 20.19
C LEU A 363 6.86 7.35 18.74
N GLY A 364 6.09 8.04 17.94
CA GLY A 364 6.40 8.37 16.54
C GLY A 364 6.56 7.13 15.65
N TYR A 365 7.43 7.27 14.66
CA TYR A 365 7.64 6.26 13.61
C TYR A 365 9.09 5.77 13.60
N THR A 366 9.30 4.55 13.10
CA THR A 366 10.57 4.13 12.48
C THR A 366 10.57 4.61 11.02
N GLY A 367 11.64 4.35 10.25
CA GLY A 367 11.65 4.74 8.83
C GLY A 367 10.47 4.22 8.00
N LYS A 368 9.78 3.15 8.43
CA LYS A 368 8.70 2.50 7.66
C LYS A 368 7.51 1.98 8.48
N ALA A 369 7.50 2.17 9.80
CA ALA A 369 6.42 1.64 10.64
C ALA A 369 6.15 2.54 11.85
N PRO A 370 4.89 2.72 12.28
CA PRO A 370 4.56 3.38 13.54
C PRO A 370 5.02 2.53 14.72
N ARG A 371 5.61 3.18 15.74
CA ARG A 371 6.04 2.50 16.97
C ARG A 371 4.91 2.30 17.97
N PHE A 372 3.82 3.02 17.79
CA PHE A 372 2.63 2.98 18.65
C PHE A 372 1.63 1.89 18.27
N GLY A 373 1.90 1.13 17.21
CA GLY A 373 1.00 0.08 16.77
C GLY A 373 1.73 -1.14 16.25
N ILE A 374 1.05 -2.29 16.30
CA ILE A 374 1.56 -3.58 15.83
C ILE A 374 0.41 -4.44 15.31
N ALA A 375 0.68 -5.25 14.30
CA ALA A 375 -0.26 -6.23 13.78
C ALA A 375 -0.03 -7.58 14.44
N PHE A 376 -0.92 -7.99 15.33
CA PHE A 376 -0.87 -9.28 16.02
C PHE A 376 -1.59 -10.32 15.18
N LYS A 377 -0.84 -11.03 14.35
CA LYS A 377 -1.37 -12.00 13.39
C LYS A 377 -1.79 -13.30 14.05
N PHE A 378 -2.80 -13.96 13.49
CA PHE A 378 -3.15 -15.32 13.89
C PHE A 378 -2.06 -16.29 13.44
N PRO A 379 -1.91 -17.42 14.13
CA PRO A 379 -1.00 -18.48 13.70
C PRO A 379 -1.25 -18.84 12.24
N ALA A 380 -0.16 -19.05 11.52
CA ALA A 380 -0.23 -19.42 10.12
C ALA A 380 -0.97 -20.74 9.93
N GLU A 381 -1.74 -20.83 8.85
CA GLU A 381 -2.31 -22.11 8.44
C GLU A 381 -1.20 -23.06 8.02
N GLN A 382 -1.22 -24.26 8.57
CA GLN A 382 -0.26 -25.31 8.25
C GLN A 382 -0.97 -26.46 7.55
N VAL A 383 -0.34 -26.97 6.51
CA VAL A 383 -0.81 -28.14 5.74
C VAL A 383 0.36 -29.06 5.45
N THR A 384 0.07 -30.32 5.17
CA THR A 384 1.09 -31.25 4.71
C THR A 384 1.06 -31.41 3.20
N THR A 385 2.24 -31.53 2.59
CA THR A 385 2.41 -31.83 1.17
C THR A 385 3.69 -32.62 0.94
N VAL A 386 3.94 -33.06 -0.30
CA VAL A 386 5.14 -33.81 -0.66
C VAL A 386 6.17 -32.89 -1.33
N LEU A 387 7.41 -32.97 -0.88
CA LEU A 387 8.57 -32.33 -1.49
C LEU A 387 9.00 -33.13 -2.72
N GLU A 388 8.60 -32.67 -3.91
CA GLU A 388 8.84 -33.41 -5.16
C GLU A 388 10.23 -33.15 -5.73
N ASP A 389 10.77 -31.92 -5.55
CA ASP A 389 12.12 -31.58 -6.01
C ASP A 389 12.67 -30.34 -5.26
N ILE A 390 13.98 -30.12 -5.35
CA ILE A 390 14.67 -28.91 -4.87
C ILE A 390 15.46 -28.30 -6.01
N VAL A 391 15.11 -27.09 -6.41
CA VAL A 391 15.73 -26.38 -7.52
C VAL A 391 16.45 -25.14 -7.01
N LEU A 392 17.67 -24.90 -7.49
CA LEU A 392 18.43 -23.72 -7.15
C LEU A 392 18.03 -22.53 -8.03
N GLN A 393 17.71 -21.41 -7.41
CA GLN A 393 17.45 -20.15 -8.10
C GLN A 393 18.57 -19.15 -7.87
N VAL A 394 19.14 -18.62 -8.95
CA VAL A 394 20.17 -17.58 -8.88
C VAL A 394 19.51 -16.19 -8.81
N GLY A 395 19.80 -15.45 -7.74
CA GLY A 395 19.33 -14.09 -7.54
C GLY A 395 20.09 -13.07 -8.42
N ARG A 396 19.63 -11.81 -8.48
CA ARG A 396 20.28 -10.71 -9.22
C ARG A 396 21.73 -10.43 -8.78
N THR A 397 22.06 -10.71 -7.53
CA THR A 397 23.41 -10.55 -6.95
C THR A 397 24.26 -11.81 -7.04
N GLY A 398 23.76 -12.87 -7.68
CA GLY A 398 24.41 -14.16 -7.76
C GLY A 398 24.18 -15.08 -6.57
N VAL A 399 23.48 -14.63 -5.54
CA VAL A 399 23.11 -15.47 -4.40
C VAL A 399 22.19 -16.60 -4.87
N VAL A 400 22.52 -17.82 -4.45
CA VAL A 400 21.81 -19.05 -4.81
C VAL A 400 20.84 -19.40 -3.69
N THR A 401 19.55 -19.48 -4.02
CA THR A 401 18.49 -19.83 -3.07
C THR A 401 17.84 -21.14 -3.47
N PRO A 402 17.85 -22.17 -2.61
CA PRO A 402 17.12 -23.40 -2.87
C PRO A 402 15.61 -23.18 -2.71
N VAL A 403 14.85 -23.67 -3.68
CA VAL A 403 13.39 -23.61 -3.72
C VAL A 403 12.85 -25.02 -3.80
N ALA A 404 12.01 -25.37 -2.83
CA ALA A 404 11.24 -26.60 -2.84
C ALA A 404 10.14 -26.56 -3.89
N HIS A 405 10.08 -27.55 -4.76
CA HIS A 405 8.95 -27.85 -5.59
C HIS A 405 8.06 -28.86 -4.85
N LEU A 406 6.82 -28.48 -4.65
CA LEU A 406 5.86 -29.20 -3.83
C LEU A 406 4.71 -29.71 -4.68
N ARG A 407 4.15 -30.85 -4.28
CA ARG A 407 2.85 -31.25 -4.78
C ARG A 407 1.87 -30.13 -4.46
N PRO A 408 1.14 -29.59 -5.47
CA PRO A 408 0.23 -28.46 -5.25
C PRO A 408 -0.75 -28.73 -4.11
N VAL A 409 -0.83 -27.82 -3.16
CA VAL A 409 -1.72 -27.90 -1.99
C VAL A 409 -2.36 -26.57 -1.71
N LEU A 410 -3.65 -26.59 -1.31
CA LEU A 410 -4.38 -25.40 -0.90
C LEU A 410 -4.01 -25.06 0.54
N VAL A 411 -3.53 -23.83 0.77
CA VAL A 411 -3.22 -23.29 2.10
C VAL A 411 -3.52 -21.78 2.15
N ALA A 412 -4.21 -21.33 3.18
CA ALA A 412 -4.63 -19.94 3.36
C ALA A 412 -5.24 -19.33 2.07
N GLY A 413 -6.18 -20.06 1.44
CA GLY A 413 -6.89 -19.61 0.25
C GLY A 413 -6.03 -19.48 -1.03
N SER A 414 -4.86 -20.10 -1.11
CA SER A 414 -4.06 -20.15 -2.33
C SER A 414 -3.46 -21.53 -2.56
N VAL A 415 -3.33 -21.91 -3.84
CA VAL A 415 -2.63 -23.13 -4.22
C VAL A 415 -1.14 -22.85 -4.24
N VAL A 416 -0.40 -23.57 -3.39
CA VAL A 416 1.06 -23.45 -3.24
C VAL A 416 1.72 -24.67 -3.84
N SER A 417 2.65 -24.46 -4.77
CA SER A 417 3.48 -25.48 -5.39
C SER A 417 4.98 -25.23 -5.23
N ARG A 418 5.36 -24.13 -4.56
CA ARG A 418 6.76 -23.78 -4.30
C ARG A 418 6.89 -23.10 -2.95
N ALA A 419 7.98 -23.41 -2.23
CA ALA A 419 8.35 -22.75 -0.98
C ALA A 419 9.85 -22.50 -0.92
N THR A 420 10.28 -21.50 -0.17
CA THR A 420 11.71 -21.28 0.02
C THR A 420 12.30 -22.30 1.00
N LEU A 421 13.54 -22.71 0.75
CA LEU A 421 14.38 -23.44 1.71
C LEU A 421 15.54 -22.57 2.19
N HIS A 422 15.47 -21.27 1.94
CA HIS A 422 16.42 -20.22 2.34
C HIS A 422 17.88 -20.46 1.94
N ASN A 423 18.53 -21.51 2.44
CA ASN A 423 19.94 -21.84 2.21
C ASN A 423 20.21 -23.33 2.50
N GLU A 424 21.47 -23.77 2.29
CA GLU A 424 21.89 -25.15 2.54
C GLU A 424 21.75 -25.55 4.01
N ASP A 425 22.11 -24.64 4.94
CA ASP A 425 22.04 -24.92 6.38
C ASP A 425 20.60 -25.22 6.83
N GLU A 426 19.60 -24.58 6.20
CA GLU A 426 18.19 -24.83 6.48
C GLU A 426 17.72 -26.20 5.95
N ILE A 427 18.21 -26.63 4.79
CA ILE A 427 17.93 -27.97 4.25
C ILE A 427 18.51 -29.02 5.21
N GLU A 428 19.75 -28.79 5.71
CA GLU A 428 20.38 -29.69 6.69
C GLU A 428 19.68 -29.68 8.03
N ARG A 429 19.28 -28.51 8.55
CA ARG A 429 18.53 -28.36 9.81
C ARG A 429 17.22 -29.12 9.79
N LEU A 430 16.48 -29.03 8.68
CA LEU A 430 15.23 -29.74 8.46
C LEU A 430 15.47 -31.24 8.19
N ASP A 431 16.66 -31.61 7.75
CA ASP A 431 16.99 -32.92 7.13
C ASP A 431 16.02 -33.23 5.98
N ALA A 432 15.73 -32.20 5.15
CA ALA A 432 14.75 -32.31 4.08
C ALA A 432 15.29 -33.14 2.91
N ARG A 433 14.50 -34.10 2.44
CA ARG A 433 14.83 -35.00 1.33
C ARG A 433 13.73 -34.97 0.28
N ILE A 434 14.13 -35.10 -0.97
CA ILE A 434 13.19 -35.24 -2.07
C ILE A 434 12.37 -36.52 -1.86
N GLY A 435 11.05 -36.41 -1.84
CA GLY A 435 10.09 -37.46 -1.50
C GLY A 435 9.51 -37.35 -0.10
N ASP A 436 10.05 -36.47 0.76
CA ASP A 436 9.52 -36.26 2.12
C ASP A 436 8.11 -35.66 2.12
N THR A 437 7.32 -36.08 3.12
CA THR A 437 6.14 -35.31 3.53
C THR A 437 6.59 -34.15 4.41
N VAL A 438 6.26 -32.92 4.03
CA VAL A 438 6.65 -31.69 4.69
C VAL A 438 5.45 -30.94 5.24
N ILE A 439 5.63 -30.22 6.34
CA ILE A 439 4.66 -29.26 6.86
C ILE A 439 4.97 -27.91 6.25
N LEU A 440 4.05 -27.44 5.40
CA LEU A 440 4.08 -26.16 4.75
C LEU A 440 3.26 -25.17 5.56
N GLN A 441 3.80 -23.98 5.78
CA GLN A 441 3.14 -22.88 6.48
C GLN A 441 2.99 -21.69 5.56
N LYS A 442 1.84 -21.00 5.66
CA LYS A 442 1.61 -19.70 5.05
C LYS A 442 0.89 -18.79 6.05
N ALA A 443 1.56 -17.71 6.48
CA ALA A 443 0.99 -16.68 7.31
C ALA A 443 0.51 -15.51 6.45
N GLY A 444 -0.81 -15.33 6.30
CA GLY A 444 -1.37 -14.25 5.50
C GLY A 444 -0.81 -14.25 4.06
N ASP A 445 -0.38 -13.09 3.59
CA ASP A 445 0.24 -12.91 2.25
C ASP A 445 1.77 -13.12 2.24
N VAL A 446 2.31 -13.78 3.28
CA VAL A 446 3.74 -14.07 3.43
C VAL A 446 4.16 -15.20 2.49
N ILE A 447 5.46 -15.25 2.18
CA ILE A 447 6.08 -16.29 1.36
C ILE A 447 5.88 -17.67 2.03
N PRO A 448 5.40 -18.70 1.30
CA PRO A 448 5.27 -20.05 1.84
C PRO A 448 6.62 -20.60 2.31
N ASP A 449 6.62 -21.23 3.48
CA ASP A 449 7.80 -21.76 4.13
C ASP A 449 7.60 -23.20 4.61
N ILE A 450 8.65 -24.01 4.58
CA ILE A 450 8.66 -25.38 5.12
C ILE A 450 9.17 -25.32 6.56
N VAL A 451 8.29 -25.61 7.51
CA VAL A 451 8.62 -25.53 8.94
C VAL A 451 9.17 -26.85 9.51
N ALA A 452 8.76 -27.98 8.96
CA ALA A 452 9.20 -29.29 9.42
C ALA A 452 9.04 -30.39 8.37
N VAL A 453 9.75 -31.48 8.58
CA VAL A 453 9.63 -32.76 7.84
C VAL A 453 8.95 -33.78 8.74
N VAL A 454 7.94 -34.47 8.23
CA VAL A 454 7.27 -35.57 8.92
C VAL A 454 8.07 -36.86 8.70
N LYS A 455 9.14 -37.04 9.49
CA LYS A 455 10.13 -38.14 9.32
C LYS A 455 9.51 -39.53 9.48
N GLU A 456 8.42 -39.62 10.24
CA GLU A 456 7.68 -40.87 10.49
C GLU A 456 6.98 -41.39 9.20
N MET A 457 6.79 -40.54 8.22
CA MET A 457 6.20 -40.91 6.92
C MET A 457 7.24 -41.38 5.88
N ARG A 458 8.54 -41.38 6.22
CA ARG A 458 9.58 -41.84 5.31
C ARG A 458 9.45 -43.34 5.02
N THR A 459 9.61 -43.67 3.75
CA THR A 459 9.53 -45.03 3.22
C THR A 459 10.92 -45.65 2.97
N GLY A 460 12.00 -44.85 3.13
CA GLY A 460 13.36 -45.20 2.79
C GLY A 460 13.74 -44.99 1.34
N LYS A 461 12.82 -44.40 0.54
CA LYS A 461 13.05 -44.05 -0.86
C LYS A 461 13.41 -42.57 -1.06
N GLU A 462 13.35 -41.79 0.00
CA GLU A 462 13.62 -40.35 0.01
C GLU A 462 15.10 -40.08 -0.30
N LYS A 463 15.34 -39.18 -1.24
CA LYS A 463 16.70 -38.87 -1.70
C LYS A 463 17.23 -37.65 -0.98
N LYS A 464 18.42 -37.79 -0.34
CA LYS A 464 19.12 -36.64 0.24
C LYS A 464 19.49 -35.67 -0.88
N PHE A 465 19.15 -34.40 -0.72
CA PHE A 465 19.61 -33.35 -1.60
C PHE A 465 21.08 -33.04 -1.30
N VAL A 466 21.90 -33.05 -2.34
CA VAL A 466 23.30 -32.68 -2.23
C VAL A 466 23.47 -31.34 -2.93
N PHE A 467 23.90 -30.32 -2.22
CA PHE A 467 24.08 -28.98 -2.79
C PHE A 467 25.15 -29.05 -3.90
N PRO A 468 24.81 -28.71 -5.14
CA PRO A 468 25.73 -28.88 -6.26
C PRO A 468 26.86 -27.85 -6.18
N LYS A 469 28.03 -28.23 -6.72
CA LYS A 469 29.20 -27.32 -6.80
C LYS A 469 29.11 -26.33 -7.97
N PHE A 470 28.21 -26.56 -8.90
CA PHE A 470 28.02 -25.75 -10.10
C PHE A 470 26.51 -25.57 -10.34
N VAL A 471 26.14 -24.42 -10.87
CA VAL A 471 24.84 -24.19 -11.49
C VAL A 471 25.03 -24.10 -12.99
N GLU A 472 24.18 -24.82 -13.73
CA GLU A 472 24.11 -24.76 -15.19
C GLU A 472 22.76 -24.08 -15.56
N GLU A 473 22.79 -23.18 -16.51
CA GLU A 473 21.63 -22.47 -17.01
C GLU A 473 21.13 -23.04 -18.34
N THR A 474 19.94 -22.62 -18.74
CA THR A 474 19.30 -23.08 -19.98
C THR A 474 20.03 -22.71 -21.26
N ASP A 475 20.88 -21.70 -21.21
CA ASP A 475 21.77 -21.28 -22.30
C ASP A 475 23.12 -22.02 -22.31
N GLY A 476 23.32 -23.01 -21.42
CA GLY A 476 24.57 -23.77 -21.27
C GLY A 476 25.65 -23.04 -20.45
N THR A 477 25.38 -21.83 -19.95
CA THR A 477 26.32 -21.12 -19.09
C THR A 477 26.43 -21.83 -17.75
N THR A 478 27.66 -22.09 -17.29
CA THR A 478 27.92 -22.71 -15.99
C THR A 478 28.64 -21.74 -15.06
N SER A 479 28.36 -21.88 -13.76
CA SER A 479 29.08 -21.13 -12.73
C SER A 479 29.39 -22.02 -11.53
N PRO A 480 30.63 -21.99 -11.02
CA PRO A 480 30.91 -22.53 -9.71
C PRO A 480 30.05 -21.81 -8.63
N ILE A 481 29.66 -22.58 -7.62
CA ILE A 481 28.98 -22.08 -6.45
C ILE A 481 29.96 -22.10 -5.28
N GLU A 482 30.12 -20.98 -4.61
CA GLU A 482 30.94 -20.85 -3.42
C GLU A 482 30.13 -20.32 -2.24
N ARG A 483 30.38 -20.86 -1.05
CA ARG A 483 29.81 -20.32 0.17
C ARG A 483 30.43 -18.97 0.49
N ILE A 484 29.60 -17.97 0.79
CA ILE A 484 30.11 -16.64 1.15
C ILE A 484 30.74 -16.73 2.54
N PRO A 485 32.03 -16.34 2.72
CA PRO A 485 32.69 -16.40 4.01
C PRO A 485 31.90 -15.70 5.13
N GLY A 486 31.66 -16.40 6.23
CA GLY A 486 30.90 -15.86 7.37
C GLY A 486 29.38 -15.78 7.18
N GLN A 487 28.82 -16.33 6.10
CA GLN A 487 27.38 -16.37 5.83
C GLN A 487 26.90 -17.79 5.53
N SER A 488 25.59 -18.02 5.69
CA SER A 488 24.93 -19.26 5.28
C SER A 488 24.59 -19.31 3.79
N ALA A 489 24.79 -18.20 3.07
CA ALA A 489 24.44 -18.06 1.66
C ALA A 489 25.58 -18.56 0.75
N HIS A 490 25.17 -19.13 -0.39
CA HIS A 490 26.06 -19.49 -1.50
C HIS A 490 25.89 -18.49 -2.64
N ARG A 491 26.96 -18.30 -3.44
CA ARG A 491 26.97 -17.39 -4.57
C ARG A 491 27.61 -18.04 -5.79
N CYS A 492 27.07 -17.76 -6.97
CA CYS A 492 27.71 -18.01 -8.23
C CYS A 492 28.90 -17.06 -8.41
N THR A 493 30.06 -17.59 -8.78
CA THR A 493 31.29 -16.81 -9.01
C THR A 493 31.29 -16.14 -10.38
N ASN A 494 30.60 -16.73 -11.37
CA ASN A 494 30.42 -16.12 -12.68
C ASN A 494 29.38 -14.98 -12.61
N LYS A 495 29.82 -13.73 -12.79
CA LYS A 495 28.95 -12.54 -12.74
C LYS A 495 28.11 -12.33 -14.01
N ASN A 496 28.39 -13.11 -15.07
CA ASN A 496 27.75 -12.99 -16.38
C ASN A 496 26.67 -14.07 -16.63
N MET A 497 26.15 -14.69 -15.56
CA MET A 497 25.08 -15.66 -15.65
C MET A 497 23.81 -15.02 -16.27
N PHE A 498 23.21 -15.73 -17.21
CA PHE A 498 22.03 -15.27 -17.94
C PHE A 498 20.87 -14.93 -17.01
N SER A 499 20.63 -15.76 -16.00
CA SER A 499 19.60 -15.52 -14.99
C SER A 499 19.88 -14.28 -14.14
N GLN A 500 21.14 -13.98 -13.79
CA GLN A 500 21.51 -12.75 -13.11
C GLN A 500 21.22 -11.52 -13.99
N LYS A 501 21.60 -11.60 -15.28
CA LYS A 501 21.35 -10.54 -16.25
C LYS A 501 19.86 -10.26 -16.35
N ARG A 502 19.01 -11.28 -16.57
CA ARG A 502 17.54 -11.15 -16.60
C ARG A 502 16.98 -10.51 -15.32
N ARG A 503 17.40 -10.96 -14.14
CA ARG A 503 16.93 -10.42 -12.87
C ARG A 503 17.37 -8.98 -12.61
N LYS A 504 18.54 -8.57 -13.08
CA LYS A 504 18.98 -7.17 -13.06
C LYS A 504 18.07 -6.30 -13.93
N PHE A 505 17.67 -6.78 -15.12
CA PHE A 505 16.72 -6.09 -15.99
C PHE A 505 15.32 -5.99 -15.36
N TYR A 506 14.79 -7.09 -14.77
CA TYR A 506 13.50 -7.04 -14.07
C TYR A 506 13.50 -6.00 -12.95
N TYR A 507 14.60 -5.90 -12.23
CA TYR A 507 14.76 -4.93 -11.16
C TYR A 507 14.87 -3.51 -11.71
N PHE A 508 15.65 -3.31 -12.77
CA PHE A 508 15.86 -2.02 -13.44
C PHE A 508 14.53 -1.39 -13.89
N VAL A 509 13.64 -2.16 -14.49
CA VAL A 509 12.32 -1.67 -14.95
C VAL A 509 11.26 -1.63 -13.85
N SER A 510 11.55 -2.15 -12.66
CA SER A 510 10.58 -2.24 -11.55
C SER A 510 10.18 -0.88 -10.98
N LYS A 511 9.08 -0.87 -10.17
CA LYS A 511 8.59 0.31 -9.45
C LYS A 511 9.64 0.98 -8.54
N LYS A 512 10.60 0.21 -8.02
CA LYS A 512 11.70 0.70 -7.18
C LYS A 512 12.77 1.47 -7.94
N CYS A 513 12.81 1.31 -9.25
CA CYS A 513 13.80 1.89 -10.15
C CYS A 513 13.13 2.79 -11.18
N PHE A 514 13.16 2.44 -12.46
CA PHE A 514 12.60 3.26 -13.54
C PHE A 514 11.07 3.22 -13.65
N ASN A 515 10.42 2.20 -13.09
CA ASN A 515 8.97 2.01 -13.13
C ASN A 515 8.38 2.09 -14.55
N VAL A 516 8.87 1.23 -15.43
CA VAL A 516 8.38 1.13 -16.81
C VAL A 516 7.10 0.28 -16.82
N ASP A 517 5.95 0.92 -16.93
CA ASP A 517 4.68 0.22 -16.94
C ASP A 517 4.56 -0.71 -18.17
N GLY A 518 4.02 -1.92 -17.96
CA GLY A 518 3.89 -2.92 -19.02
C GLY A 518 5.19 -3.70 -19.32
N CYS A 519 6.37 -3.25 -18.84
CA CYS A 519 7.65 -3.91 -19.05
C CYS A 519 7.96 -4.92 -17.93
N GLY A 520 7.09 -5.93 -17.73
CA GLY A 520 7.30 -6.98 -16.74
C GLY A 520 8.31 -8.05 -17.18
N PRO A 521 8.59 -9.07 -16.30
CA PRO A 521 9.54 -10.13 -16.57
C PRO A 521 9.36 -10.82 -17.94
N LYS A 522 8.11 -11.13 -18.33
CA LYS A 522 7.81 -11.79 -19.61
C LYS A 522 8.18 -10.93 -20.83
N VAL A 523 8.06 -9.61 -20.70
CA VAL A 523 8.43 -8.67 -21.79
C VAL A 523 9.96 -8.54 -21.86
N ILE A 524 10.62 -8.42 -20.73
CA ILE A 524 12.09 -8.43 -20.66
C ILE A 524 12.66 -9.73 -21.23
N ASP A 525 12.05 -10.88 -20.89
CA ASP A 525 12.47 -12.17 -21.45
C ASP A 525 12.34 -12.17 -22.97
N ALA A 526 11.22 -11.73 -23.51
CA ALA A 526 11.00 -11.67 -24.96
C ALA A 526 11.99 -10.72 -25.65
N LEU A 527 12.31 -9.58 -25.02
CA LEU A 527 13.29 -8.62 -25.56
C LEU A 527 14.73 -9.18 -25.56
N LEU A 528 15.11 -9.90 -24.49
CA LEU A 528 16.41 -10.56 -24.38
C LEU A 528 16.51 -11.75 -25.35
N ASP A 529 15.45 -12.56 -25.46
CA ASP A 529 15.43 -13.73 -26.36
C ASP A 529 15.42 -13.32 -27.84
N ALA A 530 14.88 -12.13 -28.16
CA ALA A 530 14.94 -11.53 -29.49
C ALA A 530 16.23 -10.71 -29.73
N GLU A 531 17.17 -10.69 -28.78
CA GLU A 531 18.43 -9.92 -28.83
C GLU A 531 18.23 -8.40 -29.05
N LEU A 532 17.04 -7.88 -28.74
CA LEU A 532 16.72 -6.44 -28.87
C LEU A 532 17.34 -5.60 -27.75
N ILE A 533 17.68 -6.22 -26.62
CA ILE A 533 18.36 -5.57 -25.50
C ILE A 533 19.51 -6.43 -25.00
N SER A 534 20.64 -5.81 -24.71
CA SER A 534 21.84 -6.42 -24.14
C SER A 534 22.33 -5.69 -22.91
N ASN A 535 22.14 -4.40 -22.84
CA ASN A 535 22.49 -3.50 -21.75
C ASN A 535 21.27 -2.69 -21.31
N PHE A 536 21.32 -2.06 -20.15
CA PHE A 536 20.19 -1.28 -19.61
C PHE A 536 19.80 -0.09 -20.49
N ASP A 537 20.78 0.54 -21.13
CA ASP A 537 20.57 1.67 -22.04
C ASP A 537 19.78 1.29 -23.29
N ASP A 538 19.86 0.01 -23.75
CA ASP A 538 19.12 -0.47 -24.91
C ASP A 538 17.60 -0.36 -24.74
N ILE A 539 17.08 -0.44 -23.49
CA ILE A 539 15.66 -0.26 -23.21
C ILE A 539 15.16 1.08 -23.73
N PHE A 540 15.96 2.14 -23.59
CA PHE A 540 15.60 3.48 -24.00
C PHE A 540 15.81 3.77 -25.49
N THR A 541 16.33 2.82 -26.25
CA THR A 541 16.49 2.91 -27.71
C THR A 541 15.43 2.14 -28.49
N LEU A 542 14.61 1.34 -27.78
CA LEU A 542 13.54 0.54 -28.40
C LEU A 542 12.53 1.41 -29.15
N THR A 543 12.25 1.01 -30.38
CA THR A 543 11.26 1.65 -31.25
C THR A 543 9.95 0.85 -31.27
N LEU A 544 8.89 1.47 -31.79
CA LEU A 544 7.63 0.78 -32.03
C LEU A 544 7.80 -0.44 -32.93
N GLY A 545 8.68 -0.32 -33.96
CA GLY A 545 8.99 -1.42 -34.88
C GLY A 545 9.61 -2.62 -34.17
N ASP A 546 10.56 -2.38 -33.25
CA ASP A 546 11.22 -3.44 -32.49
C ASP A 546 10.22 -4.21 -31.61
N VAL A 547 9.36 -3.48 -30.90
CA VAL A 547 8.36 -4.07 -30.00
C VAL A 547 7.29 -4.84 -30.76
N LEU A 548 6.92 -4.43 -31.95
CA LEU A 548 5.94 -5.14 -32.79
C LEU A 548 6.44 -6.51 -33.29
N THR A 549 7.75 -6.76 -33.27
CA THR A 549 8.30 -8.08 -33.61
C THR A 549 8.09 -9.12 -32.53
N LEU A 550 7.78 -8.68 -31.29
CA LEU A 550 7.62 -9.57 -30.15
C LEU A 550 6.29 -10.35 -30.19
N PRO A 551 6.26 -11.62 -29.73
CA PRO A 551 5.04 -12.39 -29.62
C PRO A 551 4.01 -11.70 -28.71
N ARG A 552 2.74 -11.72 -29.12
CA ARG A 552 1.60 -11.15 -28.38
C ARG A 552 1.54 -9.63 -28.27
N PHE A 553 2.43 -8.90 -28.96
CA PHE A 553 2.30 -7.47 -29.10
C PHE A 553 1.47 -7.11 -30.34
N ALA A 554 0.49 -6.23 -30.15
CA ALA A 554 -0.25 -5.55 -31.19
C ALA A 554 0.07 -4.05 -31.13
N GLU A 555 -0.35 -3.29 -32.14
CA GLU A 555 0.00 -1.87 -32.29
C GLU A 555 -0.25 -1.05 -31.01
N LEU A 556 -1.42 -1.22 -30.36
CA LEU A 556 -1.75 -0.51 -29.13
C LEU A 556 -0.84 -0.88 -27.97
N SER A 557 -0.57 -2.18 -27.75
CA SER A 557 0.29 -2.63 -26.65
C SER A 557 1.76 -2.24 -26.85
N ALA A 558 2.23 -2.26 -28.10
CA ALA A 558 3.56 -1.81 -28.44
C ALA A 558 3.71 -0.28 -28.23
N LYS A 559 2.73 0.49 -28.69
CA LYS A 559 2.71 1.95 -28.47
C LYS A 559 2.69 2.30 -26.98
N ASN A 560 1.85 1.63 -26.17
CA ASN A 560 1.80 1.85 -24.73
C ASN A 560 3.15 1.55 -24.05
N LEU A 561 3.85 0.49 -24.47
CA LEU A 561 5.17 0.16 -23.91
C LEU A 561 6.22 1.22 -24.26
N VAL A 562 6.27 1.68 -25.52
CA VAL A 562 7.21 2.74 -25.94
C VAL A 562 6.91 4.05 -25.20
N GLU A 563 5.65 4.43 -25.06
CA GLU A 563 5.25 5.60 -24.27
C GLU A 563 5.64 5.46 -22.78
N ALA A 564 5.51 4.26 -22.21
CA ALA A 564 5.93 4.00 -20.83
C ALA A 564 7.46 4.11 -20.64
N ILE A 565 8.23 3.65 -21.63
CA ILE A 565 9.69 3.81 -21.66
C ILE A 565 10.06 5.31 -21.72
N ASP A 566 9.43 6.07 -22.60
CA ASP A 566 9.70 7.51 -22.73
C ASP A 566 9.33 8.28 -21.45
N ASN A 567 8.22 7.95 -20.82
CA ASN A 567 7.83 8.53 -19.54
C ASN A 567 8.83 8.20 -18.40
N ALA A 568 9.48 7.05 -18.48
CA ALA A 568 10.47 6.60 -17.50
C ALA A 568 11.86 7.27 -17.67
N ARG A 569 12.11 8.02 -18.75
CA ARG A 569 13.42 8.69 -18.97
C ARG A 569 13.79 9.70 -17.90
N THR A 570 12.84 10.12 -17.06
CA THR A 570 13.12 11.04 -15.95
C THR A 570 13.04 10.30 -14.61
N VAL A 571 14.14 10.19 -13.90
CA VAL A 571 14.27 9.40 -12.66
C VAL A 571 14.95 10.23 -11.57
N THR A 572 14.61 10.00 -10.29
CA THR A 572 15.31 10.60 -9.15
C THR A 572 16.67 9.94 -8.93
N LEU A 573 17.64 10.70 -8.39
CA LEU A 573 18.99 10.19 -8.15
C LEU A 573 19.01 8.93 -7.27
N GLY A 574 18.20 8.85 -6.22
CA GLY A 574 18.09 7.65 -5.36
C GLY A 574 17.61 6.42 -6.13
N LYS A 575 16.52 6.54 -6.91
CA LYS A 575 16.00 5.44 -7.74
C LYS A 575 17.00 5.04 -8.84
N PHE A 576 17.70 6.01 -9.41
CA PHE A 576 18.75 5.75 -10.40
C PHE A 576 19.89 4.91 -9.80
N LEU A 577 20.42 5.31 -8.64
CA LEU A 577 21.45 4.52 -7.94
C LEU A 577 20.97 3.11 -7.59
N THR A 578 19.71 3.00 -7.13
CA THR A 578 19.08 1.70 -6.85
C THR A 578 19.05 0.81 -8.09
N SER A 579 18.78 1.38 -9.27
CA SER A 579 18.66 0.65 -10.54
C SER A 579 19.99 0.05 -11.02
N LEU A 580 21.11 0.65 -10.67
CA LEU A 580 22.44 0.18 -11.06
C LEU A 580 22.83 -1.16 -10.42
N SER A 581 22.04 -1.64 -9.46
CA SER A 581 22.24 -2.93 -8.77
C SER A 581 23.65 -3.09 -8.18
N ILE A 582 24.20 -2.01 -7.62
CA ILE A 582 25.50 -2.01 -6.93
C ILE A 582 25.42 -2.95 -5.73
N GLU A 583 26.43 -3.76 -5.53
CA GLU A 583 26.46 -4.74 -4.44
C GLU A 583 26.41 -4.03 -3.08
N HIS A 584 25.63 -4.56 -2.14
CA HIS A 584 25.37 -3.99 -0.81
C HIS A 584 24.65 -2.64 -0.78
N VAL A 585 24.29 -2.06 -1.94
CA VAL A 585 23.53 -0.82 -2.03
C VAL A 585 22.04 -1.14 -2.24
N GLY A 586 21.29 -0.99 -1.16
CA GLY A 586 19.81 -1.10 -1.17
C GLY A 586 19.16 0.24 -1.48
N GLU A 587 17.83 0.26 -1.49
CA GLU A 587 17.02 1.46 -1.75
C GLU A 587 17.29 2.59 -0.73
N GLU A 588 17.40 2.25 0.57
CA GLU A 588 17.69 3.23 1.65
C GLU A 588 19.10 3.80 1.48
N THR A 589 20.11 2.94 1.34
CA THR A 589 21.49 3.37 1.13
C THR A 589 21.64 4.23 -0.13
N ALA A 590 20.96 3.87 -1.22
CA ALA A 590 20.96 4.67 -2.44
C ALA A 590 20.34 6.06 -2.22
N HIS A 591 19.30 6.13 -1.39
CA HIS A 591 18.66 7.40 -1.03
C HIS A 591 19.60 8.27 -0.16
N ASP A 592 20.27 7.68 0.85
CA ASP A 592 21.21 8.38 1.72
C ASP A 592 22.41 8.94 0.93
N ILE A 593 22.96 8.13 0.02
CA ILE A 593 24.04 8.56 -0.91
C ILE A 593 23.54 9.69 -1.82
N ALA A 594 22.33 9.56 -2.39
CA ALA A 594 21.77 10.60 -3.23
C ALA A 594 21.58 11.92 -2.47
N GLY A 595 21.13 11.86 -1.21
CA GLY A 595 20.99 13.01 -0.31
C GLY A 595 22.33 13.65 0.03
N ALA A 596 23.37 12.85 0.34
CA ALA A 596 24.69 13.33 0.71
C ALA A 596 25.42 14.01 -0.47
N PHE A 597 25.35 13.45 -1.66
CA PHE A 597 26.07 13.96 -2.81
C PHE A 597 25.28 14.91 -3.71
N GLY A 598 23.95 14.76 -3.76
CA GLY A 598 23.02 15.62 -4.50
C GLY A 598 23.02 15.44 -6.01
N SER A 599 24.10 14.99 -6.65
CA SER A 599 24.15 14.75 -8.11
C SER A 599 25.03 13.56 -8.50
N ILE A 600 24.75 12.96 -9.67
CA ILE A 600 25.49 11.81 -10.16
C ILE A 600 26.94 12.15 -10.50
N GLU A 601 27.22 13.39 -10.95
CA GLU A 601 28.56 13.85 -11.29
C GLU A 601 29.48 13.90 -10.06
N LYS A 602 28.92 14.23 -8.90
CA LYS A 602 29.67 14.23 -7.62
C LYS A 602 29.92 12.81 -7.13
N ILE A 603 28.91 11.94 -7.22
CA ILE A 603 29.03 10.52 -6.85
C ILE A 603 30.10 9.85 -7.71
N ARG A 604 30.12 10.12 -9.02
CA ARG A 604 31.11 9.56 -9.95
C ARG A 604 32.56 9.96 -9.60
N LYS A 605 32.76 11.12 -8.98
CA LYS A 605 34.08 11.62 -8.59
C LYS A 605 34.50 11.24 -7.18
N ALA A 606 33.56 10.72 -6.39
CA ALA A 606 33.77 10.39 -4.99
C ALA A 606 34.68 9.17 -4.83
N GLN A 607 35.53 9.23 -3.81
CA GLN A 607 36.45 8.17 -3.43
C GLN A 607 35.87 7.37 -2.24
N PHE A 608 36.57 6.32 -1.84
CA PHE A 608 36.15 5.45 -0.73
C PHE A 608 35.86 6.26 0.55
N GLU A 609 36.73 7.20 0.91
CA GLU A 609 36.61 8.03 2.11
C GLU A 609 35.35 8.90 2.08
N ASP A 610 35.00 9.45 0.91
CA ASP A 610 33.80 10.27 0.75
C ASP A 610 32.52 9.45 1.02
N PHE A 611 32.47 8.22 0.53
CA PHE A 611 31.35 7.31 0.78
C PHE A 611 31.30 6.85 2.24
N ASN A 612 32.47 6.53 2.83
CA ASN A 612 32.54 6.03 4.21
C ASN A 612 32.17 7.10 5.25
N ASN A 613 32.25 8.38 4.90
CA ASN A 613 31.83 9.49 5.74
C ASN A 613 30.30 9.76 5.72
N VAL A 614 29.55 9.09 4.84
CA VAL A 614 28.09 9.21 4.78
C VAL A 614 27.46 8.44 5.95
N TYR A 615 26.60 9.10 6.72
CA TYR A 615 25.90 8.46 7.82
C TYR A 615 25.10 7.24 7.35
N GLY A 616 25.27 6.12 8.03
CA GLY A 616 24.60 4.84 7.67
C GLY A 616 25.33 4.02 6.61
N VAL A 617 26.43 4.50 6.04
CA VAL A 617 27.25 3.79 5.07
C VAL A 617 28.48 3.19 5.76
N GLY A 618 28.53 1.86 5.82
CA GLY A 618 29.69 1.15 6.38
C GLY A 618 30.79 0.89 5.34
N GLU A 619 31.96 0.46 5.80
CA GLU A 619 33.15 0.21 4.98
C GLU A 619 32.89 -0.70 3.78
N VAL A 620 32.11 -1.77 3.94
CA VAL A 620 31.77 -2.73 2.87
C VAL A 620 30.99 -2.06 1.75
N VAL A 621 30.02 -1.23 2.11
CA VAL A 621 29.18 -0.48 1.15
C VAL A 621 30.01 0.59 0.44
N ALA A 622 30.85 1.32 1.19
CA ALA A 622 31.74 2.34 0.63
C ALA A 622 32.72 1.74 -0.39
N ARG A 623 33.30 0.56 -0.11
CA ARG A 623 34.16 -0.19 -1.06
C ARG A 623 33.40 -0.61 -2.30
N SER A 624 32.17 -1.10 -2.14
CA SER A 624 31.31 -1.52 -3.28
C SER A 624 31.00 -0.34 -4.20
N LEU A 625 30.66 0.83 -3.63
CA LEU A 625 30.41 2.05 -4.39
C LEU A 625 31.67 2.52 -5.12
N ALA A 626 32.78 2.73 -4.41
CA ALA A 626 34.02 3.19 -5.00
C ALA A 626 34.50 2.24 -6.12
N GLY A 627 34.46 0.93 -5.89
CA GLY A 627 34.85 -0.08 -6.89
C GLY A 627 33.95 -0.07 -8.12
N TRP A 628 32.64 0.11 -7.93
CA TRP A 628 31.69 0.14 -9.03
C TRP A 628 31.90 1.36 -9.95
N PHE A 629 32.10 2.56 -9.37
CA PHE A 629 32.34 3.77 -10.16
C PHE A 629 33.75 3.88 -10.76
N ALA A 630 34.72 3.13 -10.23
CA ALA A 630 36.07 3.03 -10.79
C ALA A 630 36.16 2.04 -11.96
N ASP A 631 35.19 1.16 -12.15
CA ASP A 631 35.15 0.18 -13.21
C ASP A 631 34.84 0.83 -14.57
N GLU A 632 35.70 0.58 -15.58
CA GLU A 632 35.58 1.19 -16.92
C GLU A 632 34.30 0.76 -17.65
N HIS A 633 33.87 -0.50 -17.51
CA HIS A 633 32.66 -1.01 -18.16
C HIS A 633 31.41 -0.36 -17.55
N HIS A 634 31.37 -0.21 -16.22
CA HIS A 634 30.28 0.49 -15.53
C HIS A 634 30.28 1.99 -15.86
N SER A 635 31.44 2.61 -15.99
CA SER A 635 31.56 4.01 -16.40
C SER A 635 31.04 4.23 -17.83
N ALA A 636 31.37 3.36 -18.77
CA ALA A 636 30.85 3.42 -20.13
C ALA A 636 29.34 3.18 -20.20
N LEU A 637 28.79 2.24 -19.41
CA LEU A 637 27.33 2.03 -19.26
C LEU A 637 26.65 3.28 -18.71
N LEU A 638 27.25 3.89 -17.69
CA LEU A 638 26.72 5.11 -17.09
C LEU A 638 26.63 6.25 -18.08
N ASP A 639 27.67 6.44 -18.91
CA ASP A 639 27.69 7.47 -19.95
C ASP A 639 26.58 7.25 -20.99
N ARG A 640 26.38 6.00 -21.47
CA ARG A 640 25.30 5.69 -22.41
C ARG A 640 23.92 5.90 -21.80
N LEU A 641 23.71 5.49 -20.52
CA LEU A 641 22.46 5.73 -19.81
C LEU A 641 22.16 7.23 -19.66
N LEU A 642 23.15 8.02 -19.22
CA LEU A 642 22.95 9.47 -19.02
C LEU A 642 22.70 10.24 -20.33
N HIS A 643 23.05 9.66 -21.49
CA HIS A 643 22.65 10.18 -22.79
C HIS A 643 21.16 10.00 -23.10
N GLN A 644 20.54 8.94 -22.55
CA GLN A 644 19.15 8.56 -22.83
C GLN A 644 18.16 9.08 -21.78
N ILE A 645 18.63 9.39 -20.56
CA ILE A 645 17.78 9.68 -19.41
C ILE A 645 18.15 11.00 -18.72
N LYS A 646 17.20 11.53 -17.97
CA LYS A 646 17.41 12.70 -17.11
C LYS A 646 17.33 12.29 -15.63
N VAL A 647 18.47 12.34 -14.95
CA VAL A 647 18.53 12.11 -13.50
C VAL A 647 18.23 13.43 -12.79
N LYS A 648 17.14 13.47 -12.02
CA LYS A 648 16.82 14.63 -11.18
C LYS A 648 17.77 14.68 -10.00
N SER A 649 18.59 15.72 -9.93
CA SER A 649 19.42 16.02 -8.77
C SER A 649 18.57 16.16 -7.53
N MET A 650 19.02 15.64 -6.38
CA MET A 650 18.40 15.98 -5.11
C MET A 650 19.02 17.33 -4.64
N PRO A 651 18.20 18.25 -4.14
CA PRO A 651 18.77 19.41 -3.48
C PRO A 651 19.68 18.91 -2.35
N ARG A 652 20.95 19.18 -2.45
CA ARG A 652 21.93 18.80 -1.42
C ARG A 652 21.58 19.50 -0.14
N GLY A 653 21.80 18.84 1.02
CA GLY A 653 21.96 19.55 2.29
C GLY A 653 23.03 20.68 2.25
N GLU A 654 23.88 20.76 1.22
CA GLU A 654 24.87 21.84 1.00
C GLU A 654 24.52 22.84 -0.13
N ALA A 655 23.58 22.55 -1.02
CA ALA A 655 23.04 23.60 -1.90
C ALA A 655 22.27 24.65 -1.10
N LEU A 656 22.14 24.41 0.17
CA LEU A 656 21.64 25.29 1.19
C LEU A 656 22.80 25.95 1.96
N LEU A 657 23.65 26.69 1.24
CA LEU A 657 24.06 28.03 1.70
C LEU A 657 22.78 28.89 1.74
N GLY A 658 21.70 28.27 2.25
CA GLY A 658 20.47 28.96 2.56
C GLY A 658 20.70 29.91 3.73
N LYS A 659 19.79 30.83 3.91
CA LYS A 659 19.80 31.85 5.00
C LYS A 659 20.12 31.27 6.39
N LEU A 660 20.00 29.94 6.59
CA LEU A 660 20.17 29.27 7.89
C LEU A 660 21.39 28.34 7.97
N SER A 661 22.25 28.33 6.94
CA SER A 661 23.46 27.48 6.93
C SER A 661 24.37 27.71 8.12
N GLY A 662 24.84 26.66 8.78
CA GLY A 662 25.64 26.69 9.97
C GLY A 662 24.90 27.09 11.25
N GLN A 663 23.56 27.23 11.19
CA GLN A 663 22.73 27.52 12.35
C GLN A 663 22.00 26.28 12.84
N THR A 664 22.07 25.95 14.11
CA THR A 664 21.40 24.83 14.75
C THR A 664 20.15 25.30 15.48
N PHE A 665 19.02 24.71 15.18
CA PHE A 665 17.71 25.05 15.72
C PHE A 665 17.18 23.95 16.66
N VAL A 666 16.52 24.38 17.74
CA VAL A 666 15.75 23.49 18.61
C VAL A 666 14.32 24.00 18.66
N LEU A 667 13.33 23.10 18.50
CA LEU A 667 11.92 23.47 18.56
C LEU A 667 11.32 23.02 19.91
N THR A 668 10.49 23.87 20.51
CA THR A 668 9.79 23.58 21.76
C THR A 668 8.41 24.26 21.80
N GLY A 669 7.43 23.63 22.42
CA GLY A 669 6.03 24.09 22.39
C GLY A 669 5.30 23.68 21.10
N THR A 670 4.00 23.93 21.03
CA THR A 670 3.14 23.68 19.86
C THR A 670 3.16 24.91 18.97
N LEU A 671 3.60 24.77 17.72
CA LEU A 671 3.51 25.83 16.72
C LEU A 671 2.05 25.95 16.27
N VAL A 672 1.57 27.17 16.10
CA VAL A 672 0.15 27.46 15.83
C VAL A 672 -0.18 27.34 14.33
N THR A 673 0.77 27.76 13.47
CA THR A 673 0.54 27.86 12.01
C THR A 673 1.25 26.78 11.20
N LEU A 674 2.21 26.07 11.82
CA LEU A 674 3.01 25.01 11.20
C LEU A 674 3.07 23.78 12.08
N SER A 675 3.07 22.58 11.47
CA SER A 675 3.51 21.40 12.21
C SER A 675 5.00 21.49 12.54
N ARG A 676 5.44 20.81 13.61
CA ARG A 676 6.88 20.74 13.94
C ARG A 676 7.71 20.19 12.80
N ASP A 677 7.15 19.23 12.06
CA ASP A 677 7.86 18.60 10.95
C ASP A 677 7.96 19.54 9.75
N THR A 678 6.90 20.27 9.42
CA THR A 678 6.95 21.33 8.40
C THR A 678 7.95 22.43 8.78
N ALA A 679 8.05 22.78 10.06
CA ALA A 679 9.06 23.73 10.53
C ALA A 679 10.49 23.17 10.41
N LYS A 680 10.68 21.88 10.76
CA LYS A 680 11.95 21.16 10.57
C LYS A 680 12.34 21.06 9.09
N GLU A 681 11.40 20.76 8.21
CA GLU A 681 11.63 20.73 6.77
C GLU A 681 12.04 22.10 6.22
N LYS A 682 11.36 23.17 6.62
CA LYS A 682 11.73 24.53 6.23
C LYS A 682 13.14 24.92 6.72
N ILE A 683 13.52 24.53 7.94
CA ILE A 683 14.86 24.76 8.47
C ILE A 683 15.89 24.01 7.63
N ARG A 684 15.67 22.72 7.38
CA ARG A 684 16.55 21.88 6.54
C ARG A 684 16.61 22.39 5.12
N ALA A 685 15.45 22.76 4.55
CA ALA A 685 15.36 23.35 3.22
C ALA A 685 16.17 24.64 3.06
N LEU A 686 16.45 25.37 4.10
CA LEU A 686 17.28 26.58 4.12
C LEU A 686 18.69 26.35 4.68
N GLY A 687 19.13 25.07 4.83
CA GLY A 687 20.48 24.71 5.26
C GLY A 687 20.74 24.76 6.77
N GLY A 688 19.68 24.89 7.59
CA GLY A 688 19.79 24.85 9.04
C GLY A 688 19.79 23.42 9.58
N GLU A 689 20.50 23.21 10.68
CA GLU A 689 20.53 21.94 11.41
C GLU A 689 19.49 21.93 12.53
N ILE A 690 18.99 20.73 12.86
CA ILE A 690 18.01 20.55 13.93
C ILE A 690 18.62 19.68 15.02
N ALA A 691 18.58 20.17 16.25
CA ALA A 691 18.98 19.41 17.43
C ALA A 691 17.77 19.12 18.33
N GLU A 692 17.79 17.95 18.96
CA GLU A 692 16.72 17.54 19.88
C GLU A 692 16.89 18.12 21.30
N SER A 693 18.08 18.65 21.64
CA SER A 693 18.34 19.27 22.94
C SER A 693 19.08 20.58 22.80
N VAL A 694 18.80 21.53 23.70
CA VAL A 694 19.50 22.84 23.76
C VAL A 694 20.87 22.65 24.35
N SER A 695 21.89 23.20 23.69
CA SER A 695 23.29 23.23 24.12
C SER A 695 23.92 24.58 23.79
N SER A 696 25.16 24.81 24.22
CA SER A 696 25.94 26.03 23.87
C SER A 696 26.19 26.17 22.34
N LYS A 697 25.98 25.08 21.55
CA LYS A 697 26.08 25.09 20.08
C LYS A 697 24.73 25.42 19.40
N THR A 698 23.63 25.54 20.16
CA THR A 698 22.30 25.85 19.59
C THR A 698 22.27 27.33 19.21
N SER A 699 21.96 27.65 17.96
CA SER A 699 21.88 29.01 17.44
C SER A 699 20.56 29.67 17.81
N TYR A 700 19.47 28.94 17.76
CA TYR A 700 18.11 29.43 18.05
C TYR A 700 17.23 28.37 18.67
N VAL A 701 16.37 28.79 19.59
CA VAL A 701 15.25 27.97 20.07
C VAL A 701 13.94 28.58 19.57
N ILE A 702 13.19 27.80 18.74
CA ILE A 702 11.88 28.22 18.25
C ILE A 702 10.86 27.79 19.27
N ILE A 703 10.04 28.73 19.74
CA ILE A 703 9.01 28.51 20.74
C ILE A 703 7.61 28.65 20.11
N GLY A 704 6.78 27.65 20.34
CA GLY A 704 5.34 27.74 20.14
C GLY A 704 4.59 27.98 21.45
N GLU A 705 3.29 27.69 21.48
CA GLU A 705 2.50 27.76 22.71
C GLU A 705 2.94 26.71 23.73
N LYS A 706 2.88 27.07 25.01
CA LYS A 706 3.29 26.21 26.14
C LYS A 706 4.70 25.61 25.94
N PRO A 707 5.75 26.43 25.82
CA PRO A 707 7.12 25.96 25.66
C PRO A 707 7.56 25.18 26.90
N GLY A 708 8.18 23.99 26.69
CA GLY A 708 8.64 23.11 27.77
C GLY A 708 10.05 23.43 28.26
N SER A 709 10.69 22.47 28.96
CA SER A 709 12.02 22.59 29.60
C SER A 709 13.14 23.11 28.68
N LYS A 710 13.02 22.90 27.36
CA LYS A 710 13.97 23.43 26.38
C LYS A 710 14.00 24.95 26.34
N TYR A 711 12.87 25.62 26.63
CA TYR A 711 12.78 27.08 26.76
C TYR A 711 13.57 27.59 27.97
N THR A 712 13.36 27.00 29.15
CA THR A 712 14.08 27.34 30.36
C THR A 712 15.57 27.10 30.21
N LYS A 713 15.96 25.99 29.57
CA LYS A 713 17.35 25.67 29.27
C LYS A 713 17.99 26.68 28.31
N ALA A 714 17.22 27.15 27.31
CA ALA A 714 17.69 28.21 26.41
C ALA A 714 17.94 29.51 27.12
N GLN A 715 17.07 29.90 28.07
CA GLN A 715 17.27 31.09 28.91
C GLN A 715 18.52 30.98 29.79
N VAL A 716 18.72 29.81 30.43
CA VAL A 716 19.92 29.59 31.28
C VAL A 716 21.21 29.62 30.47
N LEU A 717 21.19 29.10 29.23
CA LEU A 717 22.37 29.06 28.36
C LEU A 717 22.52 30.32 27.49
N GLY A 718 21.65 31.34 27.63
CA GLY A 718 21.67 32.54 26.81
C GLY A 718 21.44 32.34 25.32
N VAL A 719 20.76 31.21 24.92
CA VAL A 719 20.49 30.90 23.52
C VAL A 719 19.34 31.77 23.02
N PRO A 720 19.49 32.47 21.88
CA PRO A 720 18.43 33.27 21.28
C PRO A 720 17.13 32.52 21.04
N ILE A 721 16.00 33.13 21.43
CA ILE A 721 14.67 32.54 21.31
C ILE A 721 13.90 33.21 20.18
N LEU A 722 13.32 32.41 19.29
CA LEU A 722 12.44 32.86 18.21
C LEU A 722 11.01 32.42 18.51
N THR A 723 10.07 33.36 18.47
CA THR A 723 8.66 32.98 18.36
C THR A 723 8.38 32.40 16.98
N GLU A 724 7.29 31.64 16.81
CA GLU A 724 6.89 31.09 15.52
C GLU A 724 6.81 32.17 14.44
N GLN A 725 6.26 33.34 14.75
CA GLN A 725 6.16 34.45 13.81
C GLN A 725 7.54 34.95 13.35
N LYS A 726 8.47 35.16 14.28
CA LYS A 726 9.85 35.56 13.95
C LYS A 726 10.61 34.47 13.19
N PHE A 727 10.30 33.21 13.48
CA PHE A 727 10.83 32.10 12.69
C PHE A 727 10.31 32.13 11.25
N LEU A 728 9.01 32.34 11.06
CA LEU A 728 8.41 32.45 9.72
C LEU A 728 8.96 33.60 8.90
N GLU A 729 9.25 34.74 9.55
CA GLU A 729 9.92 35.88 8.90
C GLU A 729 11.39 35.56 8.53
N LYS A 730 12.07 34.75 9.35
CA LYS A 730 13.46 34.33 9.11
C LYS A 730 13.57 33.32 7.98
N VAL A 731 12.52 32.49 7.73
CA VAL A 731 12.48 31.46 6.70
C VAL A 731 11.75 31.89 5.41
N LYS A 732 11.20 33.10 5.36
CA LYS A 732 10.80 33.79 4.13
C LYS A 732 12.06 34.34 3.44
#